data_c9b7076fb8ad4160ed096d3e8b081650
#
_entry.id   c9b7076fb8ad4160ed096d3e8b081650
#
_cell.length_a   1.000
_cell.length_b   1.000
_cell.length_c   1.000
_cell.angle_alpha   90.00
_cell.angle_beta   90.00
_cell.angle_gamma   90.00
#
_symmetry.space_group_name_H-M   'P 1'
#
loop_
_entity.id
_entity.type
_entity.pdbx_description
1 polymer ?
#
loop_
_entity_poly.entity_id
_entity_poly.type
_entity_poly.pdbx_seq_one_letter_code
_entity_poly.pdbx_strand_id
1 'polypeptide(L)'
;VKLSSKKWQKLFAAALAVTLAPVSALAAEDKDKDDPNGRRQAMDQWYNESYGVKQTGKKRKDGVWTPAFRKFMNDAARIERERYASQLPGTATTITAVTDPNATVAATGSTWVNIGPTKSDYIENGSYKLAKTDAGRVRNIIPVPGTTTLYAAFSGGGVWKSTNGGTTWAPITETLGSLSVGSLEMDPNNSNTLYLGLGDPFDGTGIGLVKSTDGGATWMAPVYLGSATSITDIQVVPGNSNIVLATTNAGLFRSLDAGATWSQVSLSTGFAETPSAWSIAHAGGAKFVATLEAEPSATSGNTQGQVWVTADNGATWTRATGVTSTGGLERMTVATAPSSPTTVYVLASNPSGQLADIYKSTNGGTSFTALGAPAKRYSNGNTEARNVSALFNSQGWYDQLIIVHPTNPNLVYFGGALHLAKTTDGGNTYSQVSNWLGQFSLPYVHADFHAAAFDSSGKLYVGNDGGIFTTADGGATFSDALNVGIASHLIYDIGSSGGDRNAVIAGLQDNGTRVRVGSTGVYNQELGGDGFDCEIHATNAKLMLGTLYYSRIYKSTDGGLNWASASTGITESNNSSSAPFVTVLAKWDGDPTGNTVYTYSNTKVYKSTNFATSWSALGVTGLPSGIFIRGVAAAKSNGSVVGIVASGGRVFLSNNGGTSWTQAGALPNNGLSTSSIAFDPTNPNTLYVTSVAPDATKAHTWKSTDFGATFTAIENGLPAGVPVNQISVDPGSNTTLYAATHLGVYRSTDAGASWTRFGTGMPLVNVTDIEILPDSSLVRAGTFGRSVWELTP
;
A
#
# COMPACT_ATOMS: atom_id res chain seq x y z
N VAL A 1 -25.87 -4.63 66.30
CA VAL A 1 -26.67 -4.13 65.16
C VAL A 1 -26.24 -4.84 63.92
N LYS A 2 -27.08 -5.79 63.47
CA LYS A 2 -26.84 -6.56 62.22
C LYS A 2 -27.16 -5.67 61.04
N LEU A 3 -26.15 -5.32 60.22
CA LEU A 3 -26.32 -4.73 58.90
C LEU A 3 -26.36 -5.86 57.85
N SER A 4 -27.41 -5.90 57.09
CA SER A 4 -27.77 -6.95 56.16
C SER A 4 -26.79 -7.07 54.99
N SER A 5 -26.47 -8.31 54.59
CA SER A 5 -25.55 -8.75 53.53
C SER A 5 -25.83 -8.18 52.13
N LYS A 6 -26.94 -7.52 51.92
CA LYS A 6 -27.32 -6.90 50.63
C LYS A 6 -26.65 -5.54 50.33
N LYS A 7 -26.08 -4.85 51.31
CA LYS A 7 -25.36 -3.58 51.08
C LYS A 7 -23.89 -3.79 50.68
N TRP A 8 -23.28 -4.89 51.06
CA TRP A 8 -21.92 -5.23 50.68
C TRP A 8 -21.82 -5.76 49.24
N GLN A 9 -22.84 -6.47 48.76
CA GLN A 9 -22.89 -6.93 47.37
C GLN A 9 -23.08 -5.78 46.35
N LYS A 10 -23.72 -4.68 46.71
CA LYS A 10 -23.83 -3.49 45.86
C LYS A 10 -22.61 -2.58 45.89
N LEU A 11 -21.84 -2.58 46.95
CA LEU A 11 -20.57 -1.84 47.05
C LEU A 11 -19.40 -2.59 46.36
N PHE A 12 -19.42 -3.92 46.37
CA PHE A 12 -18.44 -4.73 45.61
C PHE A 12 -18.73 -4.74 44.10
N ALA A 13 -20.00 -4.69 43.71
CA ALA A 13 -20.35 -4.56 42.28
C ALA A 13 -20.06 -3.16 41.71
N ALA A 14 -20.11 -2.10 42.55
CA ALA A 14 -19.74 -0.74 42.11
C ALA A 14 -18.22 -0.47 42.11
N ALA A 15 -17.45 -1.19 42.94
CA ALA A 15 -15.97 -1.08 42.97
C ALA A 15 -15.28 -1.96 41.91
N LEU A 16 -15.97 -3.03 41.44
CA LEU A 16 -15.45 -3.87 40.33
C LEU A 16 -15.86 -3.36 38.94
N ALA A 17 -16.80 -2.40 38.88
CA ALA A 17 -17.24 -1.78 37.63
C ALA A 17 -16.43 -0.53 37.24
N VAL A 18 -15.49 -0.09 38.06
CA VAL A 18 -14.64 1.11 37.77
C VAL A 18 -13.20 0.73 37.37
N THR A 19 -12.81 -0.55 37.49
CA THR A 19 -11.43 -1.00 37.15
C THR A 19 -11.33 -1.98 35.99
N LEU A 20 -12.42 -2.21 35.26
CA LEU A 20 -12.42 -3.00 34.04
C LEU A 20 -13.29 -2.31 32.96
N ALA A 21 -12.99 -1.08 32.62
CA ALA A 21 -13.27 -0.61 31.27
C ALA A 21 -12.19 -1.25 30.40
N PRO A 22 -12.56 -2.13 29.48
CA PRO A 22 -11.56 -2.73 28.59
C PRO A 22 -10.97 -1.62 27.72
N VAL A 23 -9.67 -1.42 27.82
CA VAL A 23 -8.86 -0.59 26.91
C VAL A 23 -8.96 -1.13 25.46
N SER A 24 -9.59 -2.29 25.26
CA SER A 24 -9.81 -2.98 24.00
C SER A 24 -10.96 -2.47 23.13
N ALA A 25 -11.76 -1.51 23.59
CA ALA A 25 -12.85 -0.96 22.77
C ALA A 25 -12.38 0.13 21.77
N LEU A 26 -11.13 0.62 21.87
CA LEU A 26 -10.68 1.79 21.13
C LEU A 26 -10.16 1.45 19.73
N ALA A 27 -9.65 0.25 19.48
CA ALA A 27 -9.16 -0.13 18.17
C ALA A 27 -10.23 -0.79 17.26
N ALA A 28 -11.23 -1.46 17.84
CA ALA A 28 -12.34 -2.05 17.08
C ALA A 28 -13.39 -1.01 16.61
N GLU A 29 -13.46 0.16 17.26
CA GLU A 29 -14.40 1.22 16.87
C GLU A 29 -13.96 1.99 15.62
N ASP A 30 -12.70 1.88 15.20
CA ASP A 30 -12.11 2.79 14.22
C ASP A 30 -12.32 2.35 12.76
N LYS A 31 -12.35 1.06 12.46
CA LYS A 31 -12.61 0.59 11.08
C LYS A 31 -14.09 0.72 10.68
N ASP A 32 -15.02 0.66 11.60
CA ASP A 32 -16.47 0.70 11.33
C ASP A 32 -17.07 2.10 11.26
N LYS A 33 -16.37 3.13 11.76
CA LYS A 33 -16.88 4.53 11.78
C LYS A 33 -16.31 5.40 10.67
N ASP A 34 -15.27 4.94 9.96
CA ASP A 34 -14.73 5.70 8.85
C ASP A 34 -15.69 5.64 7.66
N ASP A 35 -16.17 6.80 7.24
CA ASP A 35 -16.83 6.97 5.96
C ASP A 35 -15.83 6.59 4.84
N PRO A 36 -15.99 5.42 4.16
CA PRO A 36 -15.04 5.00 3.13
C PRO A 36 -14.94 6.00 1.98
N ASN A 37 -15.98 6.80 1.74
CA ASN A 37 -15.96 7.89 0.76
C ASN A 37 -15.15 9.09 1.29
N GLY A 38 -15.26 9.41 2.57
CA GLY A 38 -14.47 10.46 3.22
C GLY A 38 -12.99 10.06 3.27
N ARG A 39 -12.67 8.80 3.61
CA ARG A 39 -11.32 8.26 3.57
C ARG A 39 -10.72 8.33 2.17
N ARG A 40 -11.46 7.89 1.16
CA ARG A 40 -11.05 7.99 -0.24
C ARG A 40 -10.77 9.43 -0.64
N GLN A 41 -11.65 10.37 -0.31
CA GLN A 41 -11.47 11.79 -0.62
C GLN A 41 -10.23 12.36 0.07
N ALA A 42 -10.01 12.05 1.34
CA ALA A 42 -8.85 12.51 2.09
C ALA A 42 -7.53 11.89 1.57
N MET A 43 -7.55 10.62 1.22
CA MET A 43 -6.43 9.93 0.58
C MET A 43 -6.13 10.53 -0.80
N ASP A 44 -7.16 10.72 -1.65
CA ASP A 44 -7.02 11.36 -2.96
C ASP A 44 -6.51 12.80 -2.83
N GLN A 45 -6.99 13.55 -1.85
CA GLN A 45 -6.51 14.89 -1.56
C GLN A 45 -5.04 14.86 -1.15
N TRP A 46 -4.67 13.97 -0.23
CA TRP A 46 -3.27 13.84 0.22
C TRP A 46 -2.33 13.49 -0.94
N TYR A 47 -2.69 12.52 -1.77
CA TYR A 47 -1.90 12.15 -2.95
C TYR A 47 -1.77 13.31 -3.94
N ASN A 48 -2.87 13.97 -4.26
CA ASN A 48 -2.86 15.09 -5.21
C ASN A 48 -2.00 16.25 -4.74
N GLU A 49 -2.09 16.56 -3.47
CA GLU A 49 -1.33 17.62 -2.87
C GLU A 49 0.14 17.23 -2.67
N SER A 50 0.46 15.98 -2.33
CA SER A 50 1.82 15.48 -2.19
C SER A 50 2.56 15.45 -3.52
N TYR A 51 1.88 15.06 -4.57
CA TYR A 51 2.50 14.90 -5.90
C TYR A 51 2.23 16.07 -6.86
N GLY A 52 1.60 17.16 -6.40
CA GLY A 52 1.36 18.35 -7.22
C GLY A 52 0.33 18.19 -8.33
N VAL A 53 -0.49 17.15 -8.29
CA VAL A 53 -1.53 16.87 -9.29
C VAL A 53 -2.76 17.70 -8.98
N LYS A 54 -3.16 18.60 -9.88
CA LYS A 54 -4.45 19.29 -9.74
C LYS A 54 -5.59 18.37 -10.12
N GLN A 55 -6.45 18.03 -9.15
CA GLN A 55 -7.70 17.37 -9.48
C GLN A 55 -8.66 18.32 -10.18
N THR A 56 -9.20 17.88 -11.29
CA THR A 56 -10.31 18.51 -12.01
C THR A 56 -11.61 17.79 -11.71
N GLY A 57 -11.95 17.58 -10.43
CA GLY A 57 -13.24 17.04 -10.00
C GLY A 57 -13.58 15.60 -10.42
N LYS A 58 -12.62 14.84 -10.95
CA LYS A 58 -12.82 13.45 -11.41
C LYS A 58 -12.09 12.45 -10.52
N LYS A 59 -12.64 11.25 -10.41
CA LYS A 59 -12.05 10.11 -9.72
C LYS A 59 -10.59 9.91 -10.18
N ARG A 60 -9.69 9.67 -9.25
CA ARG A 60 -8.35 9.20 -9.57
C ARG A 60 -8.45 7.88 -10.32
N LYS A 61 -7.97 7.85 -11.54
CA LYS A 61 -8.03 6.66 -12.39
C LYS A 61 -6.71 5.94 -12.50
N ASP A 62 -5.64 6.67 -12.29
CA ASP A 62 -4.32 6.25 -12.69
C ASP A 62 -3.36 6.57 -11.57
N GLY A 63 -2.32 5.80 -11.46
CA GLY A 63 -1.19 6.16 -10.65
C GLY A 63 -0.73 7.59 -10.98
N VAL A 64 -0.12 8.23 -10.02
CA VAL A 64 0.27 9.65 -10.02
C VAL A 64 1.13 10.04 -11.24
N TRP A 65 1.75 9.06 -11.88
CA TRP A 65 2.73 9.30 -12.93
C TRP A 65 2.10 9.31 -14.32
N THR A 66 2.41 10.35 -15.09
CA THR A 66 2.03 10.41 -16.51
C THR A 66 2.75 9.33 -17.31
N PRO A 67 2.24 8.93 -18.49
CA PRO A 67 2.95 8.00 -19.38
C PRO A 67 4.39 8.43 -19.70
N ALA A 68 4.61 9.72 -19.90
CA ALA A 68 5.95 10.28 -20.14
C ALA A 68 6.87 10.13 -18.93
N PHE A 69 6.36 10.41 -17.72
CA PHE A 69 7.13 10.26 -16.49
C PHE A 69 7.45 8.80 -16.19
N ARG A 70 6.57 7.85 -16.49
CA ARG A 70 6.85 6.41 -16.35
C ARG A 70 7.97 5.93 -17.27
N LYS A 71 7.93 6.36 -18.54
CA LYS A 71 9.01 6.07 -19.46
C LYS A 71 10.33 6.63 -18.93
N PHE A 72 10.30 7.84 -18.43
CA PHE A 72 11.44 8.47 -17.76
C PHE A 72 11.94 7.64 -16.57
N MET A 73 11.06 7.22 -15.65
CA MET A 73 11.44 6.40 -14.49
C MET A 73 12.05 5.06 -14.91
N ASN A 74 11.55 4.43 -15.99
CA ASN A 74 12.15 3.22 -16.54
C ASN A 74 13.57 3.48 -17.10
N ASP A 75 13.76 4.58 -17.82
CA ASP A 75 15.06 4.98 -18.33
C ASP A 75 16.04 5.30 -17.18
N ALA A 76 15.58 6.00 -16.15
CA ALA A 76 16.35 6.29 -14.94
C ALA A 76 16.76 4.98 -14.22
N ALA A 77 15.82 4.06 -14.02
CA ALA A 77 16.10 2.76 -13.41
C ALA A 77 17.08 1.93 -14.24
N ARG A 78 17.01 1.98 -15.59
CA ARG A 78 17.98 1.33 -16.47
C ARG A 78 19.37 1.93 -16.30
N ILE A 79 19.49 3.25 -16.27
CA ILE A 79 20.78 3.95 -16.08
C ILE A 79 21.38 3.57 -14.71
N GLU A 80 20.57 3.55 -13.66
CA GLU A 80 21.02 3.17 -12.33
C GLU A 80 21.46 1.70 -12.26
N ARG A 81 20.78 0.79 -12.94
CA ARG A 81 21.23 -0.61 -13.08
C ARG A 81 22.57 -0.72 -13.78
N GLU A 82 22.79 0.01 -14.85
CA GLU A 82 24.07 0.01 -15.58
C GLU A 82 25.17 0.62 -14.72
N ARG A 83 24.88 1.75 -14.04
CA ARG A 83 25.85 2.50 -13.23
C ARG A 83 26.26 1.76 -11.95
N TYR A 84 25.30 1.07 -11.31
CA TYR A 84 25.48 0.44 -10.00
C TYR A 84 25.26 -1.07 -10.02
N ALA A 85 25.51 -1.75 -11.14
CA ALA A 85 25.24 -3.19 -11.31
C ALA A 85 25.85 -4.07 -10.22
N SER A 86 27.06 -3.71 -9.72
CA SER A 86 27.74 -4.44 -8.65
C SER A 86 27.16 -4.21 -7.26
N GLN A 87 26.29 -3.20 -7.10
CA GLN A 87 25.66 -2.86 -5.80
C GLN A 87 24.23 -3.38 -5.71
N LEU A 88 23.62 -3.71 -6.85
CA LEU A 88 22.26 -4.24 -6.87
C LEU A 88 22.24 -5.75 -6.59
N PRO A 89 21.12 -6.31 -6.13
CA PRO A 89 20.98 -7.75 -6.02
C PRO A 89 21.22 -8.42 -7.37
N GLY A 90 21.94 -9.54 -7.37
CA GLY A 90 22.01 -10.43 -8.53
C GLY A 90 20.67 -11.10 -8.79
N THR A 91 20.59 -11.89 -9.87
CA THR A 91 19.39 -12.67 -10.19
C THR A 91 19.03 -13.62 -9.04
N ALA A 92 17.82 -13.51 -8.54
CA ALA A 92 17.01 -14.46 -7.75
C ALA A 92 17.57 -15.13 -6.48
N THR A 93 18.83 -14.98 -6.06
CA THR A 93 19.40 -15.92 -5.10
C THR A 93 19.89 -15.38 -3.76
N THR A 94 19.78 -14.10 -3.48
CA THR A 94 20.41 -13.56 -2.25
C THR A 94 19.61 -12.49 -1.51
N ILE A 95 18.43 -12.84 -1.01
CA ILE A 95 17.97 -12.22 0.23
C ILE A 95 18.08 -13.27 1.34
N THR A 96 19.26 -13.40 1.89
CA THR A 96 19.60 -14.43 2.90
C THR A 96 18.81 -14.24 4.20
N ALA A 97 18.31 -13.04 4.46
CA ALA A 97 17.62 -12.71 5.71
C ALA A 97 16.15 -13.16 5.76
N VAL A 98 15.54 -13.51 4.63
CA VAL A 98 14.11 -13.82 4.55
C VAL A 98 13.80 -15.32 4.68
N THR A 99 14.81 -16.20 4.63
CA THR A 99 14.61 -17.65 4.64
C THR A 99 14.25 -18.22 6.02
N ASP A 100 14.65 -17.57 7.10
CA ASP A 100 14.25 -17.89 8.48
C ASP A 100 13.81 -16.62 9.21
N PRO A 101 12.51 -16.36 9.34
CA PRO A 101 12.00 -15.17 10.00
C PRO A 101 12.32 -15.09 11.50
N ASN A 102 12.68 -16.20 12.12
CA ASN A 102 13.06 -16.24 13.53
C ASN A 102 14.59 -16.12 13.74
N ALA A 103 15.38 -16.17 12.66
CA ALA A 103 16.81 -15.97 12.77
C ALA A 103 17.15 -14.57 13.26
N THR A 104 18.23 -14.43 13.99
CA THR A 104 18.79 -13.12 14.35
C THR A 104 19.32 -12.46 13.08
N VAL A 105 18.81 -11.26 12.79
CA VAL A 105 19.18 -10.46 11.61
C VAL A 105 19.93 -9.22 12.09
N ALA A 106 21.13 -9.02 11.59
CA ALA A 106 21.96 -7.87 11.91
C ALA A 106 22.76 -7.43 10.69
N ALA A 107 22.85 -6.11 10.48
CA ALA A 107 23.67 -5.54 9.43
C ALA A 107 25.15 -5.70 9.73
N THR A 108 25.92 -6.07 8.71
CA THR A 108 27.38 -6.17 8.78
C THR A 108 28.01 -5.54 7.53
N GLY A 109 28.91 -4.61 7.71
CA GLY A 109 29.57 -3.92 6.60
C GLY A 109 28.59 -3.08 5.75
N SER A 110 28.94 -2.81 4.51
CA SER A 110 28.23 -1.93 3.58
C SER A 110 27.10 -2.60 2.78
N THR A 111 26.60 -3.74 3.25
CA THR A 111 25.49 -4.47 2.60
C THR A 111 24.20 -4.24 3.36
N TRP A 112 23.16 -3.82 2.65
CA TRP A 112 21.81 -3.72 3.18
C TRP A 112 21.27 -5.12 3.51
N VAL A 113 20.73 -5.26 4.70
CA VAL A 113 20.10 -6.48 5.19
C VAL A 113 18.62 -6.20 5.41
N ASN A 114 17.74 -7.01 4.81
CA ASN A 114 16.32 -6.94 5.10
C ASN A 114 16.06 -7.52 6.49
N ILE A 115 15.45 -6.73 7.37
CA ILE A 115 15.17 -7.10 8.75
C ILE A 115 13.68 -7.40 9.02
N GLY A 116 12.85 -7.48 7.97
CA GLY A 116 11.42 -7.75 8.08
C GLY A 116 10.54 -6.48 8.10
N PRO A 117 9.27 -6.61 8.42
CA PRO A 117 8.55 -7.82 8.85
C PRO A 117 8.57 -8.96 7.82
N THR A 118 8.77 -10.20 8.30
CA THR A 118 8.67 -11.43 7.51
C THR A 118 7.79 -12.48 8.21
N LYS A 119 7.35 -12.17 9.44
CA LYS A 119 6.47 -12.97 10.29
C LYS A 119 5.87 -12.10 11.39
N SER A 120 4.70 -12.49 11.86
CA SER A 120 4.13 -12.04 13.15
C SER A 120 3.89 -13.24 14.05
N ASP A 121 4.05 -13.10 15.36
CA ASP A 121 3.56 -14.11 16.31
C ASP A 121 2.08 -13.88 16.60
N TYR A 122 1.62 -12.62 16.44
CA TYR A 122 0.21 -12.25 16.53
C TYR A 122 -0.05 -10.94 15.77
N ILE A 123 -1.32 -10.78 15.44
CA ILE A 123 -1.89 -9.53 14.94
C ILE A 123 -2.98 -9.04 15.90
N GLU A 124 -3.19 -7.74 15.96
CA GLU A 124 -4.22 -7.09 16.74
C GLU A 124 -5.56 -7.16 15.99
N ASN A 125 -6.67 -7.45 16.66
CA ASN A 125 -8.00 -7.50 16.09
C ASN A 125 -9.03 -6.60 16.79
N GLY A 126 -8.56 -5.68 17.63
CA GLY A 126 -9.37 -4.76 18.41
C GLY A 126 -9.94 -5.32 19.72
N SER A 127 -10.04 -6.63 19.85
CA SER A 127 -10.58 -7.30 21.05
C SER A 127 -9.56 -8.21 21.72
N TYR A 128 -8.72 -8.86 20.94
CA TYR A 128 -7.67 -9.78 21.39
C TYR A 128 -6.62 -9.98 20.29
N LYS A 129 -5.49 -10.55 20.65
CA LYS A 129 -4.41 -10.86 19.71
C LYS A 129 -4.64 -12.23 19.07
N LEU A 130 -4.62 -12.27 17.75
CA LEU A 130 -4.74 -13.50 16.96
C LEU A 130 -3.36 -14.01 16.60
N ALA A 131 -3.08 -15.28 16.86
CA ALA A 131 -1.83 -15.96 16.42
C ALA A 131 -1.88 -16.14 14.89
N LYS A 132 -1.56 -15.08 14.15
CA LYS A 132 -1.59 -14.99 12.70
C LYS A 132 -0.36 -14.26 12.18
N THR A 133 0.02 -14.61 10.95
CA THR A 133 1.03 -13.90 10.15
C THR A 133 0.38 -13.38 8.89
N ASP A 134 0.64 -12.13 8.58
CA ASP A 134 0.28 -11.49 7.32
C ASP A 134 1.53 -11.05 6.53
N ALA A 135 1.31 -10.56 5.31
CA ALA A 135 2.30 -10.01 4.41
C ALA A 135 1.72 -8.73 3.76
N GLY A 136 2.31 -8.24 2.69
CA GLY A 136 1.76 -7.11 1.95
C GLY A 136 0.63 -7.52 1.01
N ARG A 137 0.04 -6.52 0.35
CA ARG A 137 -1.07 -6.67 -0.61
C ARG A 137 -0.74 -7.60 -1.76
N VAL A 138 -1.58 -8.62 -1.96
CA VAL A 138 -1.45 -9.62 -3.03
C VAL A 138 -2.28 -9.23 -4.24
N ARG A 139 -1.66 -9.20 -5.42
CA ARG A 139 -2.33 -8.92 -6.69
C ARG A 139 -2.65 -10.18 -7.50
N ASN A 140 -1.78 -11.18 -7.45
CA ASN A 140 -2.00 -12.47 -8.11
C ASN A 140 -1.35 -13.62 -7.36
N ILE A 141 -1.93 -14.81 -7.51
CA ILE A 141 -1.38 -16.07 -7.02
C ILE A 141 -1.50 -17.10 -8.15
N ILE A 142 -0.41 -17.80 -8.48
CA ILE A 142 -0.41 -18.84 -9.51
C ILE A 142 0.18 -20.13 -8.92
N PRO A 143 -0.67 -21.08 -8.53
CA PRO A 143 -0.24 -22.46 -8.31
C PRO A 143 0.07 -23.11 -9.67
N VAL A 144 1.31 -23.55 -9.88
CA VAL A 144 1.70 -24.18 -11.14
C VAL A 144 1.15 -25.61 -11.20
N PRO A 145 0.30 -25.95 -12.18
CA PRO A 145 -0.35 -27.26 -12.24
C PRO A 145 0.61 -28.44 -12.19
N GLY A 146 0.30 -29.44 -11.37
CA GLY A 146 1.09 -30.67 -11.25
C GLY A 146 2.45 -30.54 -10.54
N THR A 147 2.72 -29.38 -9.92
CA THR A 147 3.98 -29.12 -9.20
C THR A 147 3.72 -28.55 -7.82
N THR A 148 4.79 -28.34 -7.04
CA THR A 148 4.77 -27.58 -5.77
C THR A 148 5.20 -26.11 -5.97
N THR A 149 5.36 -25.67 -7.22
CA THR A 149 5.74 -24.29 -7.52
C THR A 149 4.56 -23.35 -7.38
N LEU A 150 4.77 -22.24 -6.67
CA LEU A 150 3.84 -21.15 -6.51
C LEU A 150 4.51 -19.83 -6.93
N TYR A 151 3.76 -18.97 -7.57
CA TYR A 151 4.11 -17.58 -7.75
C TYR A 151 3.10 -16.71 -6.99
N ALA A 152 3.59 -15.66 -6.33
CA ALA A 152 2.77 -14.66 -5.68
C ALA A 152 3.28 -13.28 -6.06
N ALA A 153 2.38 -12.42 -6.53
CA ALA A 153 2.68 -11.06 -6.92
C ALA A 153 2.10 -10.08 -5.91
N PHE A 154 2.92 -9.15 -5.43
CA PHE A 154 2.59 -8.17 -4.40
C PHE A 154 2.61 -6.76 -4.97
N SER A 155 1.71 -5.90 -4.52
CA SER A 155 1.51 -4.54 -5.03
C SER A 155 2.81 -3.75 -5.20
N GLY A 156 3.53 -3.43 -4.14
CA GLY A 156 4.85 -2.78 -4.17
C GLY A 156 6.03 -3.74 -4.03
N GLY A 157 5.74 -5.04 -3.85
CA GLY A 157 6.72 -6.06 -3.45
C GLY A 157 7.26 -6.94 -4.56
N GLY A 158 6.84 -6.72 -5.82
CA GLY A 158 7.24 -7.56 -6.96
C GLY A 158 6.67 -8.96 -6.90
N VAL A 159 7.34 -9.91 -7.56
CA VAL A 159 6.92 -11.31 -7.64
C VAL A 159 7.85 -12.20 -6.80
N TRP A 160 7.26 -13.08 -6.03
CA TRP A 160 7.91 -14.09 -5.21
C TRP A 160 7.60 -15.49 -5.74
N LYS A 161 8.60 -16.35 -5.75
CA LYS A 161 8.51 -17.75 -6.22
C LYS A 161 8.84 -18.70 -5.08
N SER A 162 8.02 -19.72 -4.91
CA SER A 162 8.31 -20.89 -4.09
C SER A 162 8.36 -22.12 -4.98
N THR A 163 9.28 -23.04 -4.70
CA THR A 163 9.37 -24.36 -5.36
C THR A 163 9.00 -25.52 -4.45
N ASN A 164 8.58 -25.21 -3.21
CA ASN A 164 8.32 -26.20 -2.15
C ASN A 164 6.96 -26.00 -1.46
N GLY A 165 5.94 -25.57 -2.22
CA GLY A 165 4.57 -25.42 -1.72
C GLY A 165 4.39 -24.23 -0.77
N GLY A 166 5.24 -23.20 -0.86
CA GLY A 166 5.19 -22.00 -0.03
C GLY A 166 5.93 -22.12 1.31
N THR A 167 6.71 -23.20 1.52
CA THR A 167 7.52 -23.34 2.74
C THR A 167 8.64 -22.29 2.78
N THR A 168 9.22 -21.98 1.62
CA THR A 168 10.19 -20.88 1.46
C THR A 168 9.89 -20.11 0.18
N TRP A 169 10.23 -18.82 0.19
CA TRP A 169 10.00 -17.90 -0.91
C TRP A 169 11.28 -17.17 -1.31
N ALA A 170 11.44 -16.92 -2.60
CA ALA A 170 12.48 -16.07 -3.15
C ALA A 170 11.88 -15.01 -4.07
N PRO A 171 12.27 -13.74 -3.96
CA PRO A 171 11.85 -12.71 -4.90
C PRO A 171 12.55 -12.92 -6.24
N ILE A 172 11.84 -12.69 -7.34
CA ILE A 172 12.35 -12.94 -8.71
C ILE A 172 12.29 -11.69 -9.60
N THR A 173 12.00 -10.52 -9.03
CA THR A 173 11.87 -9.25 -9.75
C THR A 173 12.86 -8.18 -9.30
N GLU A 174 13.89 -8.55 -8.53
CA GLU A 174 14.85 -7.63 -7.90
C GLU A 174 15.62 -6.75 -8.90
N THR A 175 15.71 -7.20 -10.15
CA THR A 175 16.41 -6.48 -11.23
C THR A 175 15.51 -5.53 -12.02
N LEU A 176 14.20 -5.51 -11.73
CA LEU A 176 13.27 -4.59 -12.41
C LEU A 176 13.39 -3.16 -11.90
N GLY A 177 13.04 -2.21 -12.73
CA GLY A 177 13.04 -0.79 -12.37
C GLY A 177 11.78 -0.34 -11.58
N SER A 178 10.83 -1.25 -11.40
CA SER A 178 9.64 -1.05 -10.55
C SER A 178 9.19 -2.39 -10.02
N LEU A 179 8.81 -2.43 -8.76
CA LEU A 179 8.23 -3.59 -8.09
C LEU A 179 6.70 -3.47 -7.93
N SER A 180 6.09 -2.40 -8.47
CA SER A 180 4.64 -2.22 -8.47
C SER A 180 3.99 -3.16 -9.46
N VAL A 181 3.12 -4.06 -8.98
CA VAL A 181 2.48 -5.09 -9.80
C VAL A 181 0.99 -4.82 -9.94
N GLY A 182 0.49 -4.89 -11.17
CA GLY A 182 -0.94 -4.87 -11.48
C GLY A 182 -1.51 -6.27 -11.74
N SER A 183 -0.79 -7.10 -12.52
CA SER A 183 -1.22 -8.46 -12.86
C SER A 183 -0.04 -9.37 -13.18
N LEU A 184 -0.17 -10.66 -12.91
CA LEU A 184 0.75 -11.72 -13.29
C LEU A 184 -0.03 -12.85 -13.97
N GLU A 185 0.43 -13.28 -15.16
CA GLU A 185 -0.16 -14.40 -15.88
C GLU A 185 0.92 -15.41 -16.29
N MET A 186 0.61 -16.69 -16.21
CA MET A 186 1.42 -17.79 -16.73
C MET A 186 0.80 -18.29 -18.04
N ASP A 187 1.62 -18.46 -19.07
CA ASP A 187 1.17 -19.06 -20.31
C ASP A 187 0.66 -20.49 -20.08
N PRO A 188 -0.65 -20.76 -20.29
CA PRO A 188 -1.23 -22.08 -20.08
C PRO A 188 -0.63 -23.17 -20.99
N ASN A 189 0.09 -22.76 -22.04
CA ASN A 189 0.76 -23.68 -22.98
C ASN A 189 2.23 -23.92 -22.62
N ASN A 190 2.84 -23.08 -21.78
CA ASN A 190 4.23 -23.17 -21.34
C ASN A 190 4.44 -22.52 -19.98
N SER A 191 4.48 -23.30 -18.93
CA SER A 191 4.60 -22.83 -17.54
C SER A 191 5.91 -22.09 -17.22
N ASN A 192 6.92 -22.12 -18.11
CA ASN A 192 8.12 -21.30 -18.00
C ASN A 192 7.93 -19.87 -18.51
N THR A 193 6.83 -19.60 -19.21
CA THR A 193 6.54 -18.26 -19.75
C THR A 193 5.60 -17.53 -18.80
N LEU A 194 6.06 -16.37 -18.31
CA LEU A 194 5.30 -15.48 -17.43
C LEU A 194 5.18 -14.10 -18.08
N TYR A 195 4.01 -13.48 -17.93
CA TYR A 195 3.74 -12.09 -18.27
C TYR A 195 3.45 -11.31 -17.01
N LEU A 196 4.20 -10.25 -16.75
CA LEU A 196 4.02 -9.39 -15.60
C LEU A 196 3.64 -7.99 -16.05
N GLY A 197 2.40 -7.63 -15.79
CA GLY A 197 1.88 -6.29 -15.95
C GLY A 197 2.24 -5.46 -14.71
N LEU A 198 3.03 -4.41 -14.92
CA LEU A 198 3.46 -3.52 -13.87
C LEU A 198 2.47 -2.38 -13.68
N GLY A 199 2.41 -1.86 -12.45
CA GLY A 199 1.53 -0.78 -12.02
C GLY A 199 0.32 -1.27 -11.24
N ASP A 200 0.36 -1.14 -9.92
CA ASP A 200 -0.83 -1.29 -9.09
C ASP A 200 -1.81 -0.15 -9.43
N PRO A 201 -3.07 -0.44 -9.76
CA PRO A 201 -4.03 0.58 -10.16
C PRO A 201 -4.45 1.52 -9.01
N PHE A 202 -4.00 1.26 -7.77
CA PHE A 202 -4.38 2.03 -6.59
C PHE A 202 -3.27 2.93 -6.06
N ASP A 203 -2.03 2.39 -5.94
CA ASP A 203 -0.95 3.08 -5.21
C ASP A 203 0.34 3.25 -6.01
N GLY A 204 0.54 2.53 -7.09
CA GLY A 204 1.81 2.53 -7.79
C GLY A 204 1.72 2.41 -9.29
N THR A 205 2.36 3.32 -9.99
CA THR A 205 2.46 3.25 -11.44
C THR A 205 3.52 2.26 -11.89
N GLY A 206 3.20 1.52 -12.95
CA GLY A 206 4.10 0.57 -13.59
C GLY A 206 4.90 1.16 -14.73
N ILE A 207 5.93 0.45 -15.09
CA ILE A 207 6.81 0.77 -16.23
C ILE A 207 6.49 -0.03 -17.49
N GLY A 208 5.30 -0.61 -17.60
CA GLY A 208 4.85 -1.41 -18.74
C GLY A 208 4.67 -2.90 -18.42
N LEU A 209 4.71 -3.75 -19.45
CA LEU A 209 4.65 -5.21 -19.33
C LEU A 209 6.03 -5.81 -19.54
N VAL A 210 6.43 -6.73 -18.68
CA VAL A 210 7.65 -7.52 -18.86
C VAL A 210 7.31 -9.00 -19.00
N LYS A 211 8.16 -9.74 -19.75
CA LYS A 211 7.99 -11.16 -20.02
C LYS A 211 9.22 -11.93 -19.56
N SER A 212 8.98 -13.10 -18.97
CA SER A 212 9.99 -14.12 -18.72
C SER A 212 9.69 -15.37 -19.55
N THR A 213 10.72 -16.10 -19.96
CA THR A 213 10.59 -17.41 -20.65
C THR A 213 11.30 -18.54 -19.91
N ASP A 214 11.78 -18.26 -18.72
CA ASP A 214 12.59 -19.17 -17.88
C ASP A 214 12.04 -19.29 -16.45
N GLY A 215 10.74 -19.10 -16.29
CA GLY A 215 10.05 -19.21 -15.00
C GLY A 215 10.43 -18.10 -14.01
N GLY A 216 10.71 -16.91 -14.52
CA GLY A 216 11.02 -15.72 -13.75
C GLY A 216 12.50 -15.59 -13.35
N ALA A 217 13.41 -16.43 -13.88
CA ALA A 217 14.83 -16.28 -13.61
C ALA A 217 15.40 -15.02 -14.26
N THR A 218 14.90 -14.68 -15.46
CA THR A 218 15.22 -13.41 -16.14
C THR A 218 13.97 -12.77 -16.72
N TRP A 219 14.00 -11.46 -16.89
CA TRP A 219 12.91 -10.65 -17.44
C TRP A 219 13.39 -9.82 -18.64
N MET A 220 12.58 -9.81 -19.70
CA MET A 220 12.84 -9.00 -20.87
C MET A 220 12.60 -7.51 -20.59
N ALA A 221 13.03 -6.64 -21.49
CA ALA A 221 12.77 -5.21 -21.42
C ALA A 221 11.26 -4.93 -21.43
N PRO A 222 10.80 -3.89 -20.71
CA PRO A 222 9.38 -3.54 -20.68
C PRO A 222 8.84 -3.12 -22.04
N VAL A 223 7.62 -3.56 -22.35
CA VAL A 223 6.82 -3.12 -23.49
C VAL A 223 5.68 -2.25 -23.01
N TYR A 224 5.42 -1.13 -23.69
CA TYR A 224 4.37 -0.21 -23.31
C TYR A 224 3.07 -0.50 -24.07
N LEU A 225 1.94 -0.53 -23.36
CA LEU A 225 0.61 -0.70 -23.94
C LEU A 225 -0.03 0.69 -24.09
N GLY A 226 0.24 1.36 -25.20
CA GLY A 226 -0.26 2.72 -25.44
C GLY A 226 0.05 3.67 -24.28
N SER A 227 -0.96 4.37 -23.77
CA SER A 227 -0.86 5.27 -22.62
C SER A 227 -1.11 4.58 -21.26
N ALA A 228 -1.30 3.25 -21.23
CA ALA A 228 -1.61 2.54 -20.02
C ALA A 228 -0.55 2.72 -18.93
N THR A 229 -0.94 3.00 -17.70
CA THR A 229 -0.09 3.19 -16.52
C THR A 229 -0.19 2.03 -15.53
N SER A 230 -1.24 1.25 -15.65
CA SER A 230 -1.40 -0.01 -14.93
C SER A 230 -2.01 -1.07 -15.84
N ILE A 231 -1.58 -2.31 -15.68
CA ILE A 231 -2.10 -3.48 -16.39
C ILE A 231 -2.85 -4.31 -15.36
N THR A 232 -4.17 -4.34 -15.50
CA THR A 232 -5.08 -4.83 -14.46
C THR A 232 -5.31 -6.34 -14.54
N ASP A 233 -5.26 -6.91 -15.77
CA ASP A 233 -5.40 -8.36 -15.98
C ASP A 233 -4.77 -8.77 -17.33
N ILE A 234 -4.30 -10.01 -17.44
CA ILE A 234 -3.65 -10.56 -18.65
C ILE A 234 -4.20 -11.96 -18.88
N GLN A 235 -4.46 -12.30 -20.16
CA GLN A 235 -4.85 -13.66 -20.55
C GLN A 235 -4.09 -14.09 -21.79
N VAL A 236 -3.42 -15.24 -21.72
CA VAL A 236 -2.83 -15.91 -22.88
C VAL A 236 -3.85 -16.90 -23.45
N VAL A 237 -3.97 -16.94 -24.78
CA VAL A 237 -4.93 -17.84 -25.45
C VAL A 237 -4.50 -19.30 -25.30
N PRO A 238 -5.30 -20.18 -24.70
CA PRO A 238 -5.01 -21.60 -24.63
C PRO A 238 -4.87 -22.22 -26.04
N GLY A 239 -3.78 -22.92 -26.26
CA GLY A 239 -3.44 -23.51 -27.56
C GLY A 239 -2.76 -22.55 -28.55
N ASN A 240 -2.59 -21.25 -28.20
CA ASN A 240 -1.88 -20.29 -29.05
C ASN A 240 -1.20 -19.19 -28.25
N SER A 241 0.01 -19.42 -27.79
CA SER A 241 0.82 -18.46 -27.01
C SER A 241 1.16 -17.15 -27.74
N ASN A 242 0.95 -17.06 -29.06
CA ASN A 242 1.18 -15.82 -29.79
C ASN A 242 0.10 -14.77 -29.49
N ILE A 243 -1.10 -15.19 -29.10
CA ILE A 243 -2.19 -14.26 -28.81
C ILE A 243 -2.29 -14.02 -27.31
N VAL A 244 -2.12 -12.77 -26.92
CA VAL A 244 -2.24 -12.31 -25.54
C VAL A 244 -3.18 -11.12 -25.48
N LEU A 245 -4.08 -11.13 -24.51
CA LEU A 245 -5.02 -10.06 -24.23
C LEU A 245 -4.67 -9.42 -22.90
N ALA A 246 -4.82 -8.09 -22.79
CA ALA A 246 -4.57 -7.37 -21.54
C ALA A 246 -5.60 -6.28 -21.32
N THR A 247 -6.13 -6.20 -20.10
CA THR A 247 -6.93 -5.09 -19.62
C THR A 247 -6.01 -4.08 -18.93
N THR A 248 -6.32 -2.80 -19.08
CA THR A 248 -5.51 -1.71 -18.56
C THR A 248 -6.38 -0.52 -18.20
N ASN A 249 -5.82 0.44 -17.46
CA ASN A 249 -6.47 1.72 -17.24
C ASN A 249 -6.63 2.59 -18.51
N ALA A 250 -6.09 2.16 -19.66
CA ALA A 250 -6.28 2.78 -20.96
C ALA A 250 -7.06 1.88 -21.94
N GLY A 251 -7.88 0.96 -21.40
CA GLY A 251 -8.72 0.06 -22.17
C GLY A 251 -8.12 -1.32 -22.40
N LEU A 252 -8.59 -2.01 -23.44
CA LEU A 252 -8.23 -3.38 -23.79
C LEU A 252 -7.16 -3.39 -24.89
N PHE A 253 -6.17 -4.26 -24.74
CA PHE A 253 -5.07 -4.45 -25.70
C PHE A 253 -4.94 -5.91 -26.14
N ARG A 254 -4.41 -6.11 -27.36
CA ARG A 254 -4.16 -7.42 -27.95
C ARG A 254 -2.78 -7.48 -28.58
N SER A 255 -2.06 -8.57 -28.34
CA SER A 255 -0.83 -8.96 -29.01
C SER A 255 -1.09 -10.16 -29.91
N LEU A 256 -0.33 -10.27 -31.04
CA LEU A 256 -0.33 -11.40 -31.97
C LEU A 256 1.05 -12.04 -32.09
N ASP A 257 2.02 -11.59 -31.33
CA ASP A 257 3.42 -11.98 -31.36
C ASP A 257 3.98 -12.29 -29.96
N ALA A 258 3.12 -12.93 -29.13
CA ALA A 258 3.45 -13.36 -27.78
C ALA A 258 3.91 -12.18 -26.87
N GLY A 259 3.26 -11.03 -27.00
CA GLY A 259 3.51 -9.85 -26.16
C GLY A 259 4.65 -8.94 -26.62
N ALA A 260 5.27 -9.20 -27.79
CA ALA A 260 6.33 -8.33 -28.28
C ALA A 260 5.81 -6.98 -28.78
N THR A 261 4.63 -6.96 -29.41
CA THR A 261 3.93 -5.73 -29.78
C THR A 261 2.46 -5.79 -29.38
N TRP A 262 1.83 -4.62 -29.18
CA TRP A 262 0.47 -4.49 -28.70
C TRP A 262 -0.32 -3.47 -29.50
N SER A 263 -1.57 -3.80 -29.78
CA SER A 263 -2.54 -2.91 -30.39
C SER A 263 -3.73 -2.71 -29.46
N GLN A 264 -4.18 -1.47 -29.31
CA GLN A 264 -5.40 -1.18 -28.57
C GLN A 264 -6.62 -1.71 -29.32
N VAL A 265 -7.51 -2.38 -28.61
CA VAL A 265 -8.77 -2.89 -29.17
C VAL A 265 -9.77 -1.75 -29.25
N SER A 266 -10.28 -1.48 -30.46
CA SER A 266 -11.33 -0.49 -30.66
C SER A 266 -12.70 -1.09 -30.32
N LEU A 267 -13.36 -0.53 -29.32
CA LEU A 267 -14.70 -0.94 -28.89
C LEU A 267 -15.71 0.20 -29.17
N SER A 268 -16.88 -0.14 -29.71
CA SER A 268 -17.96 0.83 -29.93
C SER A 268 -18.74 1.05 -28.64
N THR A 269 -18.06 1.59 -27.60
CA THR A 269 -18.61 1.76 -26.26
C THR A 269 -19.73 2.80 -26.20
N GLY A 270 -19.71 3.77 -27.11
CA GLY A 270 -20.56 4.99 -27.04
C GLY A 270 -20.05 6.01 -26.00
N PHE A 271 -18.87 5.80 -25.45
CA PHE A 271 -18.20 6.71 -24.51
C PHE A 271 -17.38 7.74 -25.29
N ALA A 272 -17.24 8.95 -24.76
CA ALA A 272 -16.38 9.99 -25.31
C ALA A 272 -14.89 9.74 -25.01
N GLU A 273 -14.60 9.07 -23.91
CA GLU A 273 -13.25 8.71 -23.47
C GLU A 273 -13.12 7.18 -23.34
N THR A 274 -11.91 6.65 -23.54
CA THR A 274 -11.65 5.23 -23.32
C THR A 274 -11.71 4.91 -21.83
N PRO A 275 -12.62 4.02 -21.40
CA PRO A 275 -12.72 3.64 -19.99
C PRO A 275 -11.61 2.69 -19.59
N SER A 276 -11.34 2.56 -18.30
CA SER A 276 -10.50 1.47 -17.79
C SER A 276 -11.17 0.13 -18.03
N ALA A 277 -10.39 -0.85 -18.46
CA ALA A 277 -10.75 -2.25 -18.45
C ALA A 277 -10.15 -2.92 -17.22
N TRP A 278 -10.92 -3.71 -16.49
CA TRP A 278 -10.51 -4.23 -15.18
C TRP A 278 -10.16 -5.71 -15.16
N SER A 279 -10.93 -6.52 -15.85
CA SER A 279 -10.80 -7.97 -15.76
C SER A 279 -11.15 -8.62 -17.09
N ILE A 280 -10.46 -9.72 -17.39
CA ILE A 280 -10.70 -10.53 -18.58
C ILE A 280 -10.62 -12.02 -18.22
N ALA A 281 -11.52 -12.83 -18.71
CA ALA A 281 -11.54 -14.27 -18.45
C ALA A 281 -11.79 -15.08 -19.73
N HIS A 282 -11.12 -16.24 -19.85
CA HIS A 282 -11.32 -17.19 -20.93
C HIS A 282 -12.64 -17.96 -20.73
N ALA A 283 -13.54 -17.90 -21.70
CA ALA A 283 -14.87 -18.53 -21.69
C ALA A 283 -14.98 -19.75 -22.63
N GLY A 284 -13.85 -20.43 -22.85
CA GLY A 284 -13.74 -21.65 -23.66
C GLY A 284 -13.57 -21.41 -25.16
N GLY A 285 -12.74 -22.25 -25.78
CA GLY A 285 -12.41 -22.10 -27.20
C GLY A 285 -11.73 -20.76 -27.49
N ALA A 286 -12.27 -20.01 -28.46
CA ALA A 286 -11.79 -18.67 -28.81
C ALA A 286 -12.55 -17.53 -28.09
N LYS A 287 -13.35 -17.86 -27.05
CA LYS A 287 -14.17 -16.87 -26.34
C LYS A 287 -13.44 -16.28 -25.13
N PHE A 288 -13.55 -14.96 -25.00
CA PHE A 288 -13.14 -14.22 -23.81
C PHE A 288 -14.22 -13.20 -23.43
N VAL A 289 -14.30 -12.89 -22.16
CA VAL A 289 -15.20 -11.88 -21.61
C VAL A 289 -14.37 -10.85 -20.87
N ALA A 290 -14.57 -9.57 -21.20
CA ALA A 290 -13.85 -8.46 -20.58
C ALA A 290 -14.83 -7.45 -19.97
N THR A 291 -14.42 -6.80 -18.90
CA THR A 291 -15.20 -5.80 -18.19
C THR A 291 -14.55 -4.42 -18.30
N LEU A 292 -15.37 -3.41 -18.57
CA LEU A 292 -15.01 -2.01 -18.63
C LEU A 292 -15.84 -1.25 -17.59
N GLU A 293 -15.22 -0.34 -16.87
CA GLU A 293 -15.95 0.55 -15.96
C GLU A 293 -16.79 1.59 -16.73
N ALA A 294 -17.56 2.40 -16.01
CA ALA A 294 -18.29 3.50 -16.56
C ALA A 294 -17.34 4.57 -17.16
N GLU A 295 -17.87 5.42 -18.03
CA GLU A 295 -17.09 6.51 -18.58
C GLU A 295 -16.58 7.46 -17.49
N PRO A 296 -15.31 7.88 -17.55
CA PRO A 296 -14.72 8.78 -16.55
C PRO A 296 -15.36 10.16 -16.48
N SER A 297 -15.94 10.61 -17.59
CA SER A 297 -16.47 11.96 -17.71
C SER A 297 -17.89 12.05 -17.16
N ALA A 298 -18.07 12.80 -16.08
CA ALA A 298 -19.40 13.10 -15.51
C ALA A 298 -20.31 13.89 -16.47
N THR A 299 -19.78 14.40 -17.59
CA THR A 299 -20.51 15.22 -18.55
C THR A 299 -21.40 14.40 -19.51
N SER A 300 -21.12 13.12 -19.71
CA SER A 300 -21.91 12.25 -20.60
C SER A 300 -23.18 11.71 -19.95
N GLY A 301 -23.26 11.69 -18.61
CA GLY A 301 -24.35 11.05 -17.86
C GLY A 301 -24.35 9.52 -17.97
N ASN A 302 -23.36 8.91 -18.60
CA ASN A 302 -23.28 7.45 -18.79
C ASN A 302 -22.58 6.80 -17.61
N THR A 303 -23.36 6.29 -16.67
CA THR A 303 -22.90 5.64 -15.43
C THR A 303 -22.87 4.11 -15.50
N GLN A 304 -22.98 3.53 -16.70
CA GLN A 304 -23.05 2.08 -16.89
C GLN A 304 -21.73 1.54 -17.40
N GLY A 305 -20.99 0.83 -16.57
CA GLY A 305 -19.91 -0.05 -16.99
C GLY A 305 -20.41 -1.09 -17.98
N GLN A 306 -19.53 -1.68 -18.77
CA GLN A 306 -19.90 -2.56 -19.88
C GLN A 306 -19.16 -3.88 -19.79
N VAL A 307 -19.83 -4.96 -20.23
CA VAL A 307 -19.22 -6.26 -20.45
C VAL A 307 -19.16 -6.53 -21.95
N TRP A 308 -18.02 -7.00 -22.41
CA TRP A 308 -17.76 -7.28 -23.81
C TRP A 308 -17.32 -8.74 -24.00
N VAL A 309 -17.77 -9.39 -25.08
CA VAL A 309 -17.44 -10.78 -25.40
C VAL A 309 -16.85 -10.86 -26.80
N THR A 310 -15.81 -11.68 -26.94
CA THR A 310 -15.24 -12.09 -28.23
C THR A 310 -15.47 -13.58 -28.47
N ALA A 311 -15.51 -14.01 -29.72
CA ALA A 311 -15.56 -15.41 -30.12
C ALA A 311 -14.42 -15.78 -31.08
N ASP A 312 -13.42 -14.91 -31.27
CA ASP A 312 -12.34 -15.01 -32.23
C ASP A 312 -10.97 -14.58 -31.66
N ASN A 313 -10.73 -14.94 -30.39
CA ASN A 313 -9.49 -14.62 -29.66
C ASN A 313 -9.21 -13.11 -29.62
N GLY A 314 -10.25 -12.30 -29.44
CA GLY A 314 -10.11 -10.87 -29.27
C GLY A 314 -9.95 -10.07 -30.56
N ALA A 315 -10.18 -10.65 -31.74
CA ALA A 315 -10.14 -9.90 -32.99
C ALA A 315 -11.36 -8.97 -33.14
N THR A 316 -12.54 -9.47 -32.78
CA THR A 316 -13.78 -8.67 -32.74
C THR A 316 -14.49 -8.84 -31.41
N TRP A 317 -15.21 -7.79 -30.99
CA TRP A 317 -15.90 -7.78 -29.71
C TRP A 317 -17.34 -7.29 -29.87
N THR A 318 -18.23 -7.93 -29.12
CA THR A 318 -19.64 -7.57 -29.08
C THR A 318 -20.02 -7.24 -27.64
N ARG A 319 -20.79 -6.19 -27.43
CA ARG A 319 -21.29 -5.83 -26.11
C ARG A 319 -22.29 -6.87 -25.60
N ALA A 320 -22.08 -7.39 -24.43
CA ALA A 320 -23.01 -8.29 -23.76
C ALA A 320 -24.30 -7.56 -23.34
N THR A 321 -25.39 -8.28 -23.25
CA THR A 321 -26.69 -7.74 -22.80
C THR A 321 -27.02 -8.19 -21.39
N GLY A 322 -27.93 -7.47 -20.71
CA GLY A 322 -28.44 -7.83 -19.39
C GLY A 322 -27.55 -7.44 -18.20
N VAL A 323 -26.43 -6.76 -18.43
CA VAL A 323 -25.59 -6.19 -17.35
C VAL A 323 -25.94 -4.71 -17.25
N THR A 324 -26.88 -4.38 -16.37
CA THR A 324 -27.37 -3.02 -16.12
C THR A 324 -27.81 -2.86 -14.68
N SER A 325 -27.69 -1.65 -14.13
CA SER A 325 -28.18 -1.30 -12.80
C SER A 325 -28.77 0.12 -12.80
N THR A 326 -29.88 0.33 -12.12
CA THR A 326 -30.47 1.66 -11.95
C THR A 326 -29.58 2.62 -11.18
N GLY A 327 -28.71 2.10 -10.28
CA GLY A 327 -27.73 2.86 -9.54
C GLY A 327 -26.40 3.11 -10.28
N GLY A 328 -26.28 2.65 -11.53
CA GLY A 328 -25.05 2.67 -12.29
C GLY A 328 -24.17 1.43 -12.02
N LEU A 329 -23.15 1.26 -12.86
CA LEU A 329 -22.13 0.22 -12.76
C LEU A 329 -20.77 0.88 -12.92
N GLU A 330 -19.84 0.54 -12.06
CA GLU A 330 -18.46 1.05 -12.10
C GLU A 330 -17.48 -0.09 -12.35
N ARG A 331 -16.65 -0.46 -11.37
CA ARG A 331 -15.72 -1.58 -11.48
C ARG A 331 -16.46 -2.90 -11.50
N MET A 332 -16.00 -3.79 -12.37
CA MET A 332 -16.54 -5.15 -12.50
C MET A 332 -15.40 -6.15 -12.64
N THR A 333 -15.57 -7.33 -12.04
CA THR A 333 -14.65 -8.46 -12.13
C THR A 333 -15.40 -9.66 -12.70
N VAL A 334 -14.78 -10.36 -13.67
CA VAL A 334 -15.37 -11.51 -14.36
C VAL A 334 -14.68 -12.81 -13.95
N ALA A 335 -15.46 -13.88 -13.78
CA ALA A 335 -14.95 -15.24 -13.60
C ALA A 335 -15.73 -16.23 -14.44
N THR A 336 -15.03 -17.23 -14.96
CA THR A 336 -15.61 -18.31 -15.77
C THR A 336 -15.53 -19.64 -15.03
N ALA A 337 -16.38 -20.58 -15.39
CA ALA A 337 -16.37 -21.93 -14.85
C ALA A 337 -15.56 -22.86 -15.77
N PRO A 338 -14.36 -23.32 -15.40
CA PRO A 338 -13.55 -24.18 -16.28
C PRO A 338 -14.26 -25.45 -16.73
N SER A 339 -15.08 -26.06 -15.85
CA SER A 339 -15.88 -27.25 -16.17
C SER A 339 -17.14 -26.97 -16.99
N SER A 340 -17.53 -25.70 -17.14
CA SER A 340 -18.67 -25.24 -17.91
C SER A 340 -18.38 -23.86 -18.51
N PRO A 341 -17.62 -23.78 -19.57
CA PRO A 341 -17.13 -22.49 -20.10
C PRO A 341 -18.24 -21.53 -20.57
N THR A 342 -19.46 -22.04 -20.77
CA THR A 342 -20.63 -21.19 -21.05
C THR A 342 -21.17 -20.49 -19.80
N THR A 343 -20.76 -20.93 -18.60
CA THR A 343 -21.15 -20.28 -17.33
C THR A 343 -20.14 -19.21 -16.96
N VAL A 344 -20.60 -17.97 -16.92
CA VAL A 344 -19.79 -16.79 -16.60
C VAL A 344 -20.48 -15.99 -15.52
N TYR A 345 -19.72 -15.50 -14.56
CA TYR A 345 -20.19 -14.60 -13.51
C TYR A 345 -19.47 -13.25 -13.60
N VAL A 346 -20.20 -12.18 -13.30
CA VAL A 346 -19.66 -10.82 -13.17
C VAL A 346 -20.08 -10.26 -11.82
N LEU A 347 -19.12 -9.88 -11.01
CA LEU A 347 -19.29 -9.15 -9.76
C LEU A 347 -19.13 -7.66 -10.03
N ALA A 348 -20.12 -6.84 -9.66
CA ALA A 348 -20.16 -5.44 -10.04
C ALA A 348 -20.40 -4.50 -8.86
N SER A 349 -19.65 -3.39 -8.81
CA SER A 349 -19.91 -2.27 -7.91
C SER A 349 -20.70 -1.16 -8.61
N ASN A 350 -21.38 -0.33 -7.81
CA ASN A 350 -21.97 0.92 -8.26
C ASN A 350 -20.98 2.11 -8.03
N PRO A 351 -21.30 3.31 -8.52
CA PRO A 351 -20.44 4.50 -8.35
C PRO A 351 -20.16 4.92 -6.89
N SER A 352 -20.94 4.41 -5.94
CA SER A 352 -20.70 4.63 -4.50
C SER A 352 -19.84 3.52 -3.87
N GLY A 353 -19.28 2.62 -4.68
CA GLY A 353 -18.48 1.50 -4.20
C GLY A 353 -19.27 0.37 -3.55
N GLN A 354 -20.60 0.40 -3.57
CA GLN A 354 -21.44 -0.65 -3.03
C GLN A 354 -21.68 -1.76 -4.05
N LEU A 355 -22.08 -2.96 -3.59
CA LEU A 355 -22.46 -4.05 -4.48
C LEU A 355 -23.69 -3.65 -5.32
N ALA A 356 -23.50 -3.55 -6.64
CA ALA A 356 -24.60 -3.33 -7.57
C ALA A 356 -25.40 -4.63 -7.80
N ASP A 357 -24.72 -5.71 -8.20
CA ASP A 357 -25.25 -7.08 -8.26
C ASP A 357 -24.12 -8.08 -8.61
N ILE A 358 -24.48 -9.36 -8.60
CA ILE A 358 -23.76 -10.44 -9.25
C ILE A 358 -24.61 -10.87 -10.46
N TYR A 359 -23.99 -10.90 -11.63
CA TYR A 359 -24.64 -11.29 -12.88
C TYR A 359 -24.17 -12.68 -13.31
N LYS A 360 -25.06 -13.49 -13.86
CA LYS A 360 -24.75 -14.83 -14.38
C LYS A 360 -25.15 -14.97 -15.85
N SER A 361 -24.26 -15.51 -16.66
CA SER A 361 -24.49 -15.97 -18.02
C SER A 361 -24.40 -17.48 -18.08
N THR A 362 -25.21 -18.08 -18.97
CA THR A 362 -25.14 -19.52 -19.32
C THR A 362 -24.85 -19.74 -20.81
N ASN A 363 -24.49 -18.71 -21.54
CA ASN A 363 -24.21 -18.71 -22.98
C ASN A 363 -22.84 -18.11 -23.36
N GLY A 364 -21.89 -18.23 -22.44
CA GLY A 364 -20.50 -17.77 -22.68
C GLY A 364 -20.36 -16.27 -22.69
N GLY A 365 -21.12 -15.55 -21.87
CA GLY A 365 -21.00 -14.11 -21.68
C GLY A 365 -21.80 -13.25 -22.67
N THR A 366 -22.56 -13.86 -23.59
CA THR A 366 -23.33 -13.08 -24.60
C THR A 366 -24.51 -12.33 -23.96
N SER A 367 -25.16 -12.95 -22.97
CA SER A 367 -26.19 -12.27 -22.17
C SER A 367 -26.12 -12.71 -20.72
N PHE A 368 -26.55 -11.84 -19.82
CA PHE A 368 -26.49 -12.03 -18.38
C PHE A 368 -27.86 -11.79 -17.74
N THR A 369 -28.05 -12.41 -16.58
CA THR A 369 -29.21 -12.19 -15.71
C THR A 369 -28.66 -11.76 -14.34
N ALA A 370 -29.20 -10.71 -13.78
CA ALA A 370 -28.93 -10.27 -12.42
C ALA A 370 -29.43 -11.29 -11.40
N LEU A 371 -28.64 -11.62 -10.41
CA LEU A 371 -29.00 -12.61 -9.39
C LEU A 371 -29.78 -11.99 -8.22
N GLY A 372 -29.92 -10.67 -8.17
CA GLY A 372 -30.55 -9.93 -7.08
C GLY A 372 -29.81 -10.08 -5.75
N ALA A 373 -28.49 -10.25 -5.82
CA ALA A 373 -27.62 -10.50 -4.67
C ALA A 373 -27.75 -9.45 -3.57
N PRO A 374 -27.82 -8.13 -3.83
CA PRO A 374 -27.91 -7.11 -2.77
C PRO A 374 -29.16 -7.24 -1.88
N ALA A 375 -30.25 -7.80 -2.39
CA ALA A 375 -31.49 -8.01 -1.65
C ALA A 375 -31.48 -9.30 -0.81
N LYS A 376 -30.46 -10.14 -0.96
CA LYS A 376 -30.37 -11.43 -0.27
C LYS A 376 -29.62 -11.31 1.05
N ARG A 377 -29.92 -12.25 1.94
CA ARG A 377 -29.21 -12.39 3.21
C ARG A 377 -28.23 -13.54 3.16
N TYR A 378 -27.15 -13.44 3.90
CA TYR A 378 -26.31 -14.59 4.19
C TYR A 378 -27.06 -15.58 5.07
N SER A 379 -26.99 -16.86 4.74
CA SER A 379 -27.61 -17.95 5.52
C SER A 379 -27.04 -18.05 6.95
N ASN A 380 -25.82 -17.59 7.14
CA ASN A 380 -25.09 -17.54 8.41
C ASN A 380 -24.62 -16.12 8.77
N GLY A 381 -25.27 -15.10 8.22
CA GLY A 381 -24.92 -13.70 8.47
C GLY A 381 -25.04 -13.30 9.93
N ASN A 382 -24.07 -12.56 10.39
CA ASN A 382 -23.96 -12.02 11.73
C ASN A 382 -24.52 -10.58 11.81
N THR A 383 -24.29 -9.89 12.92
CA THR A 383 -24.73 -8.51 13.13
C THR A 383 -24.00 -7.51 12.22
N GLU A 384 -22.77 -7.78 11.81
CA GLU A 384 -21.94 -6.93 10.97
C GLU A 384 -22.34 -7.02 9.49
N ALA A 385 -22.47 -8.24 8.97
CA ALA A 385 -22.79 -8.47 7.57
C ALA A 385 -23.96 -9.47 7.40
N ARG A 386 -25.18 -9.00 7.60
CA ARG A 386 -26.38 -9.84 7.40
C ARG A 386 -26.78 -9.98 5.95
N ASN A 387 -26.53 -8.95 5.16
CA ASN A 387 -26.94 -8.88 3.77
C ASN A 387 -25.74 -8.99 2.84
N VAL A 388 -25.93 -9.57 1.68
CA VAL A 388 -24.89 -9.67 0.64
C VAL A 388 -24.47 -8.28 0.14
N SER A 389 -25.33 -7.26 0.25
CA SER A 389 -25.01 -5.87 -0.04
C SER A 389 -23.82 -5.31 0.77
N ALA A 390 -23.53 -5.88 1.95
CA ALA A 390 -22.40 -5.46 2.78
C ALA A 390 -21.03 -5.98 2.28
N LEU A 391 -21.01 -6.79 1.21
CA LEU A 391 -19.76 -7.39 0.70
C LEU A 391 -18.64 -6.36 0.49
N PHE A 392 -18.95 -5.23 -0.11
CA PHE A 392 -17.95 -4.22 -0.47
C PHE A 392 -17.76 -3.12 0.57
N ASN A 393 -18.67 -2.96 1.52
CA ASN A 393 -18.60 -1.89 2.52
C ASN A 393 -18.21 -0.50 1.90
N SER A 394 -18.80 -0.18 0.73
CA SER A 394 -18.49 1.02 -0.08
C SER A 394 -17.06 1.07 -0.68
N GLN A 395 -16.32 -0.04 -0.70
CA GLN A 395 -14.96 -0.15 -1.26
C GLN A 395 -14.90 -0.94 -2.57
N GLY A 396 -16.03 -1.26 -3.21
CA GLY A 396 -16.05 -2.05 -4.45
C GLY A 396 -15.33 -1.41 -5.64
N TRP A 397 -14.86 -0.18 -5.53
CA TRP A 397 -13.94 0.45 -6.45
C TRP A 397 -12.49 -0.05 -6.24
N TYR A 398 -12.18 -0.59 -5.04
CA TYR A 398 -10.85 -1.01 -4.60
C TYR A 398 -10.72 -2.53 -4.54
N ASP A 399 -11.57 -3.21 -3.78
CA ASP A 399 -11.51 -4.63 -3.48
C ASP A 399 -12.65 -5.40 -4.16
N GLN A 400 -12.29 -6.26 -5.09
CA GLN A 400 -13.19 -7.18 -5.76
C GLN A 400 -12.47 -8.48 -6.07
N LEU A 401 -13.04 -9.60 -5.62
CA LEU A 401 -12.62 -10.94 -5.95
C LEU A 401 -13.84 -11.77 -6.33
N ILE A 402 -13.76 -12.50 -7.43
CA ILE A 402 -14.70 -13.57 -7.77
C ILE A 402 -13.95 -14.74 -8.43
N ILE A 403 -14.22 -15.96 -8.00
CA ILE A 403 -13.65 -17.16 -8.61
C ILE A 403 -14.67 -18.30 -8.58
N VAL A 404 -14.77 -19.04 -9.69
CA VAL A 404 -15.62 -20.22 -9.80
C VAL A 404 -14.79 -21.48 -9.56
N HIS A 405 -15.35 -22.43 -8.79
CA HIS A 405 -14.68 -23.70 -8.54
C HIS A 405 -14.43 -24.47 -9.85
N PRO A 406 -13.24 -25.04 -10.09
CA PRO A 406 -12.86 -25.59 -11.39
C PRO A 406 -13.75 -26.75 -11.87
N THR A 407 -14.35 -27.53 -10.97
CA THR A 407 -15.18 -28.70 -11.31
C THR A 407 -16.66 -28.50 -10.99
N ASN A 408 -17.06 -27.38 -10.37
CA ASN A 408 -18.48 -27.13 -10.02
C ASN A 408 -18.85 -25.67 -10.39
N PRO A 409 -19.57 -25.46 -11.50
CA PRO A 409 -19.95 -24.13 -11.98
C PRO A 409 -20.92 -23.38 -11.07
N ASN A 410 -21.52 -24.04 -10.07
CA ASN A 410 -22.45 -23.44 -9.12
C ASN A 410 -21.77 -23.06 -7.77
N LEU A 411 -20.54 -23.52 -7.55
CA LEU A 411 -19.74 -23.13 -6.39
C LEU A 411 -18.85 -21.93 -6.76
N VAL A 412 -19.19 -20.76 -6.22
CA VAL A 412 -18.51 -19.51 -6.50
C VAL A 412 -18.11 -18.85 -5.19
N TYR A 413 -16.87 -18.39 -5.11
CA TYR A 413 -16.37 -17.55 -4.01
C TYR A 413 -16.26 -16.12 -4.48
N PHE A 414 -16.56 -15.17 -3.60
CA PHE A 414 -16.43 -13.75 -3.86
C PHE A 414 -16.06 -13.02 -2.59
N GLY A 415 -15.17 -12.05 -2.73
CA GLY A 415 -14.62 -11.25 -1.65
C GLY A 415 -14.75 -9.76 -1.97
N GLY A 416 -14.81 -8.98 -0.93
CA GLY A 416 -14.81 -7.53 -0.96
C GLY A 416 -14.02 -7.00 0.22
N ALA A 417 -14.53 -5.99 0.94
CA ALA A 417 -13.81 -5.31 2.00
C ALA A 417 -13.52 -6.22 3.22
N LEU A 418 -14.55 -6.71 3.89
CA LEU A 418 -14.38 -7.26 5.24
C LEU A 418 -14.48 -8.79 5.34
N HIS A 419 -14.92 -9.47 4.28
CA HIS A 419 -15.14 -10.91 4.34
C HIS A 419 -15.16 -11.58 2.96
N LEU A 420 -14.86 -12.86 2.98
CA LEU A 420 -15.09 -13.77 1.87
C LEU A 420 -16.44 -14.47 2.04
N ALA A 421 -17.17 -14.60 0.94
CA ALA A 421 -18.45 -15.30 0.89
C ALA A 421 -18.49 -16.32 -0.25
N LYS A 422 -19.47 -17.22 -0.24
CA LYS A 422 -19.70 -18.19 -1.32
C LYS A 422 -21.18 -18.46 -1.57
N THR A 423 -21.44 -18.97 -2.77
CA THR A 423 -22.68 -19.68 -3.13
C THR A 423 -22.32 -21.09 -3.55
N THR A 424 -23.21 -22.07 -3.29
CA THR A 424 -23.05 -23.46 -3.71
C THR A 424 -24.11 -23.88 -4.71
N ASP A 425 -25.04 -23.00 -5.04
CA ASP A 425 -26.23 -23.24 -5.87
C ASP A 425 -26.35 -22.23 -7.03
N GLY A 426 -25.23 -21.64 -7.43
CA GLY A 426 -25.14 -20.72 -8.56
C GLY A 426 -25.82 -19.37 -8.33
N GLY A 427 -25.88 -18.92 -7.05
CA GLY A 427 -26.35 -17.61 -6.67
C GLY A 427 -27.78 -17.55 -6.16
N ASN A 428 -28.42 -18.70 -5.84
CA ASN A 428 -29.72 -18.69 -5.17
C ASN A 428 -29.56 -18.36 -3.68
N THR A 429 -28.59 -18.95 -3.01
CA THR A 429 -28.25 -18.68 -1.60
C THR A 429 -26.79 -18.32 -1.43
N TYR A 430 -26.47 -17.61 -0.33
CA TYR A 430 -25.12 -17.12 -0.02
C TYR A 430 -24.77 -17.39 1.43
N SER A 431 -23.49 -17.63 1.71
CA SER A 431 -22.96 -17.77 3.06
C SER A 431 -21.60 -17.08 3.19
N GLN A 432 -21.30 -16.50 4.35
CA GLN A 432 -19.97 -16.04 4.69
C GLN A 432 -19.06 -17.22 5.02
N VAL A 433 -17.77 -17.11 4.66
CA VAL A 433 -16.74 -18.11 4.97
C VAL A 433 -15.56 -17.53 5.76
N SER A 434 -15.49 -16.22 5.90
CA SER A 434 -14.47 -15.56 6.74
C SER A 434 -14.98 -14.27 7.36
N ASN A 435 -14.24 -13.78 8.35
CA ASN A 435 -14.43 -12.46 8.93
C ASN A 435 -13.04 -11.86 9.24
N TRP A 436 -12.84 -10.60 8.92
CA TRP A 436 -11.55 -9.90 9.10
C TRP A 436 -11.10 -9.75 10.56
N LEU A 437 -12.01 -9.89 11.53
CA LEU A 437 -11.70 -9.92 12.97
C LEU A 437 -11.65 -11.35 13.54
N GLY A 438 -11.91 -12.39 12.73
CA GLY A 438 -12.00 -13.77 13.24
C GLY A 438 -13.11 -13.97 14.26
N GLN A 439 -14.22 -13.24 14.13
CA GLN A 439 -15.36 -13.25 15.05
C GLN A 439 -16.55 -14.04 14.49
N PHE A 440 -17.64 -14.16 15.26
CA PHE A 440 -18.90 -14.78 14.86
C PHE A 440 -18.77 -16.25 14.46
N SER A 441 -17.80 -16.97 15.03
CA SER A 441 -17.47 -18.37 14.69
C SER A 441 -17.03 -18.54 13.23
N LEU A 442 -16.53 -17.46 12.60
CA LEU A 442 -15.93 -17.48 11.28
C LEU A 442 -14.40 -17.38 11.42
N PRO A 443 -13.64 -18.09 10.57
CA PRO A 443 -12.20 -17.99 10.58
C PRO A 443 -11.73 -16.58 10.16
N TYR A 444 -10.59 -16.18 10.73
CA TYR A 444 -9.91 -14.96 10.30
C TYR A 444 -9.34 -15.12 8.89
N VAL A 445 -9.62 -14.15 8.05
CA VAL A 445 -8.90 -13.83 6.81
C VAL A 445 -8.83 -12.31 6.73
N HIS A 446 -7.66 -11.76 6.43
CA HIS A 446 -7.47 -10.30 6.35
C HIS A 446 -8.47 -9.66 5.37
N ALA A 447 -8.77 -8.41 5.59
CA ALA A 447 -9.65 -7.58 4.77
C ALA A 447 -9.14 -7.35 3.34
N ASP A 448 -9.97 -6.76 2.49
CA ASP A 448 -9.64 -6.16 1.19
C ASP A 448 -9.14 -7.19 0.15
N PHE A 449 -10.06 -7.96 -0.42
CA PHE A 449 -9.77 -9.10 -1.30
C PHE A 449 -9.52 -8.69 -2.75
N HIS A 450 -8.41 -9.21 -3.35
CA HIS A 450 -7.99 -8.85 -4.70
C HIS A 450 -7.75 -10.04 -5.63
N ALA A 451 -7.32 -11.19 -5.12
CA ALA A 451 -6.86 -12.30 -5.92
C ALA A 451 -7.38 -13.65 -5.41
N ALA A 452 -7.60 -14.59 -6.31
CA ALA A 452 -7.84 -15.98 -5.94
C ALA A 452 -7.35 -16.94 -7.02
N ALA A 453 -6.96 -18.14 -6.60
CA ALA A 453 -6.65 -19.24 -7.47
C ALA A 453 -7.05 -20.59 -6.84
N PHE A 454 -7.35 -21.58 -7.67
CA PHE A 454 -7.44 -22.98 -7.25
C PHE A 454 -6.22 -23.74 -7.75
N ASP A 455 -5.66 -24.62 -6.94
CA ASP A 455 -4.74 -25.63 -7.45
C ASP A 455 -5.49 -26.87 -8.01
N SER A 456 -4.73 -27.81 -8.57
CA SER A 456 -5.27 -29.03 -9.15
C SER A 456 -5.93 -29.98 -8.12
N SER A 457 -5.70 -29.77 -6.82
CA SER A 457 -6.33 -30.53 -5.74
C SER A 457 -7.69 -29.94 -5.31
N GLY A 458 -8.03 -28.73 -5.78
CA GLY A 458 -9.19 -27.96 -5.36
C GLY A 458 -8.95 -27.11 -4.10
N LYS A 459 -7.70 -26.95 -3.65
CA LYS A 459 -7.33 -26.01 -2.60
C LYS A 459 -7.47 -24.59 -3.12
N LEU A 460 -8.19 -23.75 -2.38
CA LEU A 460 -8.37 -22.33 -2.69
C LEU A 460 -7.28 -21.52 -2.04
N TYR A 461 -6.67 -20.63 -2.81
CA TYR A 461 -5.78 -19.56 -2.41
C TYR A 461 -6.51 -18.24 -2.57
N VAL A 462 -6.49 -17.40 -1.56
CA VAL A 462 -7.03 -16.02 -1.61
C VAL A 462 -5.96 -15.04 -1.23
N GLY A 463 -5.87 -13.96 -2.00
CA GLY A 463 -4.96 -12.83 -1.78
C GLY A 463 -5.73 -11.58 -1.40
N ASN A 464 -5.22 -10.86 -0.42
CA ASN A 464 -5.77 -9.63 0.12
C ASN A 464 -4.66 -8.70 0.61
N ASP A 465 -4.99 -7.61 1.32
CA ASP A 465 -3.99 -6.65 1.80
C ASP A 465 -3.12 -7.17 2.96
N GLY A 466 -3.49 -8.31 3.54
CA GLY A 466 -2.69 -9.03 4.54
C GLY A 466 -1.98 -10.27 4.03
N GLY A 467 -1.92 -10.47 2.70
CA GLY A 467 -1.15 -11.58 2.13
C GLY A 467 -2.00 -12.73 1.59
N ILE A 468 -1.51 -13.97 1.75
CA ILE A 468 -2.08 -15.17 1.16
C ILE A 468 -2.73 -16.03 2.25
N PHE A 469 -4.00 -16.37 2.06
CA PHE A 469 -4.73 -17.30 2.91
C PHE A 469 -5.22 -18.49 2.09
N THR A 470 -5.21 -19.68 2.67
CA THR A 470 -5.60 -20.89 1.93
C THR A 470 -6.59 -21.75 2.69
N THR A 471 -7.49 -22.39 1.95
CA THR A 471 -8.44 -23.36 2.48
C THR A 471 -8.52 -24.60 1.59
N ALA A 472 -8.59 -25.79 2.20
CA ALA A 472 -8.79 -27.06 1.53
C ALA A 472 -10.14 -27.72 1.90
N ASP A 473 -10.91 -27.08 2.77
CA ASP A 473 -12.18 -27.59 3.34
C ASP A 473 -13.38 -26.70 2.96
N GLY A 474 -13.24 -25.95 1.88
CA GLY A 474 -14.33 -25.11 1.36
C GLY A 474 -14.59 -23.87 2.20
N GLY A 475 -13.62 -23.40 2.97
CA GLY A 475 -13.69 -22.19 3.78
C GLY A 475 -14.12 -22.43 5.23
N ALA A 476 -14.11 -23.67 5.71
CA ALA A 476 -14.35 -23.94 7.13
C ALA A 476 -13.14 -23.51 8.00
N THR A 477 -11.93 -23.65 7.45
CA THR A 477 -10.69 -23.13 8.07
C THR A 477 -9.80 -22.45 7.04
N PHE A 478 -8.94 -21.53 7.52
CA PHE A 478 -7.94 -20.86 6.68
C PHE A 478 -6.56 -20.90 7.34
N SER A 479 -5.55 -21.14 6.51
CA SER A 479 -4.14 -21.10 6.87
C SER A 479 -3.49 -19.83 6.32
N ASP A 480 -2.69 -19.17 7.13
CA ASP A 480 -1.83 -18.01 6.83
C ASP A 480 -0.34 -18.37 6.68
N ALA A 481 -0.02 -19.66 6.71
CA ALA A 481 1.36 -20.18 6.74
C ALA A 481 2.21 -19.75 5.52
N LEU A 482 1.56 -19.42 4.39
CA LEU A 482 2.25 -18.97 3.18
C LEU A 482 2.84 -17.56 3.29
N ASN A 483 2.44 -16.77 4.29
CA ASN A 483 2.95 -15.42 4.50
C ASN A 483 4.33 -15.39 5.18
N VAL A 484 4.70 -16.50 5.82
CA VAL A 484 5.97 -16.59 6.55
C VAL A 484 7.16 -16.53 5.59
N GLY A 485 8.10 -15.62 5.86
CA GLY A 485 9.30 -15.44 5.05
C GLY A 485 9.16 -14.44 3.90
N ILE A 486 7.99 -13.82 3.71
CA ILE A 486 7.76 -12.82 2.66
C ILE A 486 7.96 -11.41 3.24
N ALA A 487 8.91 -10.64 2.69
CA ALA A 487 9.14 -9.24 3.02
C ALA A 487 8.52 -8.33 1.94
N SER A 488 7.22 -8.12 2.00
CA SER A 488 6.46 -7.35 1.00
C SER A 488 5.58 -6.26 1.57
N HIS A 489 5.74 -5.92 2.85
CA HIS A 489 4.95 -4.89 3.50
C HIS A 489 5.24 -3.50 2.93
N LEU A 490 4.18 -2.68 2.90
CA LEU A 490 4.18 -1.30 2.41
C LEU A 490 4.45 -0.37 3.60
N ILE A 491 5.71 -0.04 3.83
CA ILE A 491 6.12 0.81 4.96
C ILE A 491 5.85 2.27 4.60
N TYR A 492 5.18 3.00 5.49
CA TYR A 492 5.09 4.46 5.43
C TYR A 492 6.27 5.12 6.14
N ASP A 493 6.59 4.63 7.34
CA ASP A 493 7.59 5.23 8.21
C ASP A 493 8.17 4.20 9.19
N ILE A 494 9.34 4.49 9.78
CA ILE A 494 10.00 3.66 10.77
C ILE A 494 10.55 4.51 11.92
N GLY A 495 10.54 3.95 13.12
CA GLY A 495 11.15 4.57 14.29
C GLY A 495 12.26 3.71 14.90
N SER A 496 13.29 4.37 15.40
CA SER A 496 14.47 3.77 16.03
C SER A 496 14.79 4.41 17.38
N SER A 497 15.54 3.70 18.24
CA SER A 497 16.01 4.23 19.52
C SER A 497 17.52 4.10 19.67
N GLY A 498 18.17 5.16 20.16
CA GLY A 498 19.55 5.08 20.60
C GLY A 498 19.74 4.27 21.89
N GLY A 499 18.66 4.08 22.67
CA GLY A 499 18.68 3.29 23.90
C GLY A 499 18.65 1.77 23.70
N ASP A 500 18.20 1.31 22.55
CA ASP A 500 18.22 -0.11 22.14
C ASP A 500 18.33 -0.22 20.63
N ARG A 501 19.50 -0.68 20.17
CA ARG A 501 19.77 -0.84 18.73
C ARG A 501 18.78 -1.76 18.01
N ASN A 502 18.20 -2.74 18.71
CA ASN A 502 17.26 -3.69 18.12
C ASN A 502 15.82 -3.18 18.08
N ALA A 503 15.52 -2.16 18.85
CA ALA A 503 14.17 -1.58 18.87
C ALA A 503 13.87 -0.92 17.52
N VAL A 504 12.82 -1.43 16.87
CA VAL A 504 12.27 -0.91 15.62
C VAL A 504 10.76 -0.94 15.72
N ILE A 505 10.15 0.16 15.38
CA ILE A 505 8.71 0.28 15.13
C ILE A 505 8.52 0.64 13.66
N ALA A 506 7.43 0.21 13.06
CA ALA A 506 7.12 0.52 11.67
C ALA A 506 5.62 0.77 11.51
N GLY A 507 5.27 1.80 10.78
CA GLY A 507 3.91 2.10 10.32
C GLY A 507 3.70 1.55 8.91
N LEU A 508 2.63 0.79 8.70
CA LEU A 508 2.37 0.04 7.48
C LEU A 508 0.97 0.34 6.93
N GLN A 509 0.89 0.47 5.62
CA GLN A 509 -0.41 0.51 4.94
C GLN A 509 -1.17 -0.80 5.18
N ASP A 510 -2.44 -0.70 5.58
CA ASP A 510 -3.40 -1.79 5.82
C ASP A 510 -2.97 -2.83 6.88
N ASN A 511 -1.72 -2.78 7.37
CA ASN A 511 -1.14 -3.76 8.29
C ASN A 511 -0.71 -3.17 9.63
N GLY A 512 -1.18 -1.99 9.96
CA GLY A 512 -1.08 -1.34 11.26
C GLY A 512 0.31 -0.87 11.65
N THR A 513 0.50 -0.61 12.94
CA THR A 513 1.80 -0.30 13.53
C THR A 513 2.39 -1.56 14.14
N ARG A 514 3.64 -1.85 13.80
CA ARG A 514 4.34 -3.08 14.19
C ARG A 514 5.60 -2.82 14.98
N VAL A 515 5.86 -3.66 15.97
CA VAL A 515 7.05 -3.60 16.82
C VAL A 515 7.88 -4.86 16.63
N ARG A 516 9.18 -4.70 16.36
CA ARG A 516 10.14 -5.78 16.16
C ARG A 516 10.38 -6.56 17.44
N VAL A 517 10.44 -7.89 17.33
CA VAL A 517 10.76 -8.78 18.44
C VAL A 517 12.28 -9.04 18.47
N GLY A 518 12.97 -8.37 19.38
CA GLY A 518 14.44 -8.49 19.51
C GLY A 518 15.17 -8.13 18.22
N SER A 519 16.08 -8.98 17.76
CA SER A 519 16.83 -8.83 16.51
C SER A 519 16.37 -9.78 15.38
N THR A 520 15.12 -10.27 15.46
CA THR A 520 14.56 -11.20 14.47
C THR A 520 13.84 -10.47 13.32
N GLY A 521 13.36 -11.22 12.34
CA GLY A 521 12.45 -10.74 11.30
C GLY A 521 10.97 -10.74 11.74
N VAL A 522 10.68 -11.03 13.02
CA VAL A 522 9.32 -11.05 13.58
C VAL A 522 8.94 -9.65 14.04
N TYR A 523 7.77 -9.19 13.60
CA TYR A 523 7.16 -7.92 14.02
C TYR A 523 5.70 -8.16 14.37
N ASN A 524 5.34 -7.88 15.61
CA ASN A 524 3.96 -8.02 16.05
C ASN A 524 3.16 -6.75 15.78
N GLN A 525 1.93 -6.94 15.29
CA GLN A 525 1.01 -5.82 15.12
C GLN A 525 0.42 -5.41 16.46
N GLU A 526 0.64 -4.15 16.82
CA GLU A 526 0.27 -3.61 18.12
C GLU A 526 -0.87 -2.57 18.04
N LEU A 527 -1.02 -1.93 16.87
CA LEU A 527 -2.16 -1.09 16.53
C LEU A 527 -2.70 -1.51 15.16
N GLY A 528 -4.02 -1.62 15.03
CA GLY A 528 -4.68 -1.93 13.77
C GLY A 528 -4.84 -0.70 12.87
N GLY A 529 -5.48 -0.87 11.70
CA GLY A 529 -5.68 0.18 10.70
C GLY A 529 -4.45 0.43 9.81
N ASP A 530 -4.32 1.62 9.22
CA ASP A 530 -3.06 2.08 8.64
C ASP A 530 -2.17 2.66 9.73
N GLY A 531 -1.00 2.10 9.92
CA GLY A 531 0.05 2.74 10.68
C GLY A 531 0.78 3.72 9.78
N PHE A 532 0.88 4.98 10.22
CA PHE A 532 1.69 5.98 9.51
C PHE A 532 3.02 6.19 10.21
N ASP A 533 3.33 7.43 10.53
CA ASP A 533 4.56 7.80 11.20
C ASP A 533 4.60 7.23 12.63
N CYS A 534 5.76 6.83 13.07
CA CYS A 534 5.96 6.18 14.34
C CYS A 534 7.33 6.53 14.92
N GLU A 535 7.40 6.65 16.24
CA GLU A 535 8.60 7.10 16.92
C GLU A 535 8.94 6.26 18.13
N ILE A 536 10.23 6.02 18.36
CA ILE A 536 10.73 5.48 19.63
C ILE A 536 11.52 6.58 20.36
N HIS A 537 11.29 6.72 21.65
CA HIS A 537 12.01 7.68 22.48
C HIS A 537 13.53 7.43 22.44
N ALA A 538 14.30 8.51 22.33
CA ALA A 538 15.73 8.46 22.07
C ALA A 538 16.54 7.60 23.04
N THR A 539 16.17 7.58 24.33
CA THR A 539 16.91 6.90 25.41
C THR A 539 16.12 5.83 26.15
N ASN A 540 14.81 5.70 25.88
CA ASN A 540 13.94 4.72 26.53
C ASN A 540 13.07 3.99 25.49
N ALA A 541 13.57 2.88 25.00
CA ALA A 541 12.89 2.07 23.97
C ALA A 541 11.50 1.53 24.37
N LYS A 542 11.09 1.68 25.63
CA LYS A 542 9.73 1.33 26.07
C LYS A 542 8.69 2.42 25.75
N LEU A 543 9.14 3.66 25.53
CA LEU A 543 8.25 4.74 25.13
C LEU A 543 8.18 4.81 23.62
N MET A 544 7.01 4.57 23.08
CA MET A 544 6.75 4.55 21.65
C MET A 544 5.52 5.39 21.30
N LEU A 545 5.54 5.98 20.12
CA LEU A 545 4.39 6.64 19.50
C LEU A 545 4.07 5.91 18.20
N GLY A 546 2.80 5.74 17.93
CA GLY A 546 2.26 5.25 16.66
C GLY A 546 1.09 6.15 16.26
N THR A 547 0.87 6.29 14.97
CA THR A 547 -0.17 7.18 14.46
C THR A 547 -1.16 6.44 13.57
N LEU A 548 -2.36 6.97 13.53
CA LEU A 548 -3.43 6.63 12.59
C LEU A 548 -3.85 7.90 11.83
N TYR A 549 -4.87 7.79 10.98
CA TYR A 549 -5.41 8.90 10.19
C TYR A 549 -5.77 10.12 11.03
N TYR A 550 -5.74 11.30 10.42
CA TYR A 550 -6.35 12.53 10.92
C TYR A 550 -5.79 12.99 12.28
N SER A 551 -4.44 13.00 12.39
CA SER A 551 -3.72 13.43 13.61
C SER A 551 -4.13 12.66 14.88
N ARG A 552 -4.49 11.38 14.73
CA ARG A 552 -4.67 10.46 15.86
C ARG A 552 -3.32 9.86 16.23
N ILE A 553 -2.91 10.10 17.45
CA ILE A 553 -1.64 9.66 18.01
C ILE A 553 -1.89 8.74 19.18
N TYR A 554 -1.15 7.66 19.26
CA TYR A 554 -1.16 6.70 20.34
C TYR A 554 0.22 6.58 20.96
N LYS A 555 0.26 6.30 22.26
CA LYS A 555 1.49 6.16 23.04
C LYS A 555 1.50 4.84 23.77
N SER A 556 2.63 4.14 23.68
CA SER A 556 2.99 3.04 24.57
C SER A 556 4.04 3.46 25.58
N THR A 557 4.01 2.86 26.76
CA THR A 557 4.99 3.04 27.83
C THR A 557 5.66 1.74 28.25
N ASP A 558 5.38 0.65 27.56
CA ASP A 558 5.82 -0.71 27.89
C ASP A 558 6.45 -1.47 26.71
N GLY A 559 6.88 -0.75 25.68
CA GLY A 559 7.55 -1.33 24.51
C GLY A 559 6.58 -1.85 23.44
N GLY A 560 5.43 -1.23 23.34
CA GLY A 560 4.43 -1.54 22.31
C GLY A 560 3.32 -2.49 22.76
N LEU A 561 3.38 -3.03 23.97
CA LEU A 561 2.41 -4.05 24.43
C LEU A 561 1.01 -3.49 24.70
N ASN A 562 0.95 -2.24 25.18
CA ASN A 562 -0.30 -1.53 25.44
C ASN A 562 -0.20 -0.09 24.93
N TRP A 563 -1.31 0.40 24.38
CA TRP A 563 -1.40 1.72 23.76
C TRP A 563 -2.58 2.53 24.32
N ALA A 564 -2.36 3.82 24.48
CA ALA A 564 -3.38 4.77 24.90
C ALA A 564 -3.39 5.98 23.95
N SER A 565 -4.57 6.57 23.74
CA SER A 565 -4.69 7.79 22.95
C SER A 565 -3.83 8.91 23.54
N ALA A 566 -3.07 9.57 22.70
CA ALA A 566 -2.10 10.62 23.04
C ALA A 566 -2.29 11.88 22.20
N SER A 567 -3.50 12.17 21.72
CA SER A 567 -3.83 13.37 20.93
C SER A 567 -4.35 14.55 21.77
N THR A 568 -4.25 14.48 23.10
CA THR A 568 -4.78 15.52 24.00
C THR A 568 -4.17 16.89 23.71
N GLY A 569 -5.01 17.86 23.31
CA GLY A 569 -4.58 19.21 22.93
C GLY A 569 -4.57 19.46 21.40
N ILE A 570 -4.68 18.44 20.56
CA ILE A 570 -4.85 18.57 19.13
C ILE A 570 -6.36 18.70 18.83
N THR A 571 -6.79 19.92 18.54
CA THR A 571 -8.23 20.22 18.40
C THR A 571 -8.83 19.68 17.09
N GLU A 572 -8.02 19.41 16.09
CA GLU A 572 -8.40 18.84 14.80
C GLU A 572 -8.28 17.31 14.73
N SER A 573 -7.78 16.66 15.79
CA SER A 573 -7.63 15.20 15.80
C SER A 573 -8.94 14.49 15.49
N ASN A 574 -8.88 13.43 14.68
CA ASN A 574 -10.02 12.65 14.20
C ASN A 574 -11.03 13.45 13.36
N ASN A 575 -10.56 14.44 12.59
CA ASN A 575 -11.40 15.25 11.71
C ASN A 575 -10.78 15.31 10.30
N SER A 576 -11.34 14.54 9.36
CA SER A 576 -10.87 14.42 7.98
C SER A 576 -10.85 15.72 7.19
N SER A 577 -11.63 16.73 7.57
CA SER A 577 -11.65 18.02 6.87
C SER A 577 -10.56 19.00 7.35
N SER A 578 -9.95 18.75 8.51
CA SER A 578 -9.00 19.69 9.13
C SER A 578 -7.67 19.05 9.55
N ALA A 579 -7.58 17.73 9.57
CA ALA A 579 -6.36 16.98 9.81
C ALA A 579 -5.92 16.21 8.56
N PRO A 580 -4.60 16.00 8.36
CA PRO A 580 -4.10 15.27 7.20
C PRO A 580 -4.49 13.79 7.28
N PHE A 581 -4.65 13.15 6.12
CA PHE A 581 -4.85 11.69 6.07
C PHE A 581 -3.66 10.95 6.70
N VAL A 582 -2.44 11.29 6.30
CA VAL A 582 -1.20 10.76 6.90
C VAL A 582 -0.80 11.64 8.08
N THR A 583 -0.78 11.07 9.27
CA THR A 583 -0.33 11.76 10.49
C THR A 583 1.19 11.64 10.60
N VAL A 584 1.88 12.76 10.72
CA VAL A 584 3.34 12.85 10.79
C VAL A 584 3.79 13.29 12.18
N LEU A 585 4.87 12.70 12.66
CA LEU A 585 5.60 13.07 13.87
C LEU A 585 6.99 13.59 13.49
N ALA A 586 7.61 14.38 14.33
CA ALA A 586 9.01 14.78 14.20
C ALA A 586 9.62 14.97 15.59
N LYS A 587 10.60 14.15 15.94
CA LYS A 587 11.39 14.33 17.17
C LYS A 587 12.29 15.56 17.06
N TRP A 588 12.52 16.24 18.17
CA TRP A 588 13.59 17.22 18.25
C TRP A 588 14.83 16.61 18.88
N ASP A 589 15.80 16.25 18.08
CA ASP A 589 17.07 15.63 18.51
C ASP A 589 17.97 16.53 19.36
N GLY A 590 17.64 17.81 19.50
CA GLY A 590 18.30 18.75 20.40
C GLY A 590 17.78 18.71 21.85
N ASP A 591 16.69 17.95 22.12
CA ASP A 591 16.18 17.77 23.47
C ASP A 591 16.93 16.65 24.21
N PRO A 592 17.77 16.96 25.21
CA PRO A 592 18.49 15.93 25.93
C PRO A 592 17.60 14.98 26.73
N THR A 593 16.34 15.36 26.96
CA THR A 593 15.34 14.51 27.62
C THR A 593 14.63 13.56 26.64
N GLY A 594 14.70 13.84 25.32
CA GLY A 594 13.98 13.08 24.28
C GLY A 594 12.47 13.27 24.25
N ASN A 595 11.92 14.18 25.04
CA ASN A 595 10.46 14.32 25.23
C ASN A 595 9.79 15.27 24.25
N THR A 596 10.56 16.04 23.47
CA THR A 596 10.00 17.03 22.53
C THR A 596 9.70 16.41 21.19
N VAL A 597 8.41 16.46 20.80
CA VAL A 597 7.91 15.96 19.52
C VAL A 597 6.99 17.01 18.91
N TYR A 598 6.99 17.09 17.59
CA TYR A 598 6.10 17.93 16.80
C TYR A 598 5.16 17.07 15.95
N THR A 599 4.00 17.63 15.63
CA THR A 599 3.05 17.14 14.64
C THR A 599 2.29 18.32 14.05
N TYR A 600 1.39 18.07 13.13
CA TYR A 600 0.57 19.14 12.54
C TYR A 600 -0.84 18.66 12.16
N SER A 601 -1.77 19.61 12.12
CA SER A 601 -3.02 19.54 11.36
C SER A 601 -2.82 20.18 9.99
N ASN A 602 -3.85 20.24 9.17
CA ASN A 602 -3.73 20.89 7.84
C ASN A 602 -3.13 22.30 7.92
N THR A 603 -3.41 23.05 8.98
CA THR A 603 -3.09 24.50 9.07
C THR A 603 -2.30 24.91 10.31
N LYS A 604 -2.07 24.01 11.26
CA LYS A 604 -1.39 24.33 12.54
C LYS A 604 -0.30 23.31 12.85
N VAL A 605 0.76 23.78 13.45
CA VAL A 605 1.80 22.92 14.05
C VAL A 605 1.52 22.76 15.54
N TYR A 606 1.75 21.59 16.06
CA TYR A 606 1.63 21.23 17.46
C TYR A 606 2.98 20.78 18.00
N LYS A 607 3.25 21.15 19.26
CA LYS A 607 4.42 20.74 20.02
C LYS A 607 4.01 20.05 21.30
N SER A 608 4.62 18.91 21.59
CA SER A 608 4.64 18.27 22.89
C SER A 608 6.04 18.38 23.51
N THR A 609 6.13 18.56 24.82
CA THR A 609 7.39 18.52 25.61
C THR A 609 7.38 17.40 26.65
N ASN A 610 6.44 16.46 26.53
CA ASN A 610 6.24 15.35 27.46
C ASN A 610 5.95 14.03 26.71
N PHE A 611 6.58 13.89 25.54
CA PHE A 611 6.45 12.72 24.67
C PHE A 611 5.00 12.37 24.41
N ALA A 612 4.27 13.31 23.79
CA ALA A 612 2.87 13.22 23.38
C ALA A 612 1.83 13.04 24.53
N THR A 613 2.19 13.23 25.82
CA THR A 613 1.18 13.21 26.88
C THR A 613 0.18 14.36 26.73
N SER A 614 0.64 15.51 26.22
CA SER A 614 -0.20 16.63 25.83
C SER A 614 0.46 17.46 24.72
N TRP A 615 -0.35 18.18 23.97
CA TRP A 615 0.07 19.02 22.85
C TRP A 615 -0.38 20.46 23.01
N SER A 616 0.42 21.38 22.52
CA SER A 616 0.11 22.80 22.44
C SER A 616 0.27 23.28 21.00
N ALA A 617 -0.74 23.97 20.49
CA ALA A 617 -0.65 24.60 19.16
C ALA A 617 0.38 25.73 19.17
N LEU A 618 1.20 25.79 18.13
CA LEU A 618 2.08 26.92 17.87
C LEU A 618 1.30 28.08 17.23
N GLY A 619 1.91 29.27 17.19
CA GLY A 619 1.32 30.42 16.54
C GLY A 619 1.13 30.22 15.04
N VAL A 620 0.16 30.91 14.46
CA VAL A 620 -0.12 30.90 13.01
C VAL A 620 0.21 32.23 12.33
N THR A 621 0.75 33.21 13.06
CA THR A 621 1.12 34.51 12.52
C THR A 621 2.18 34.35 11.44
N GLY A 622 1.90 34.87 10.25
CA GLY A 622 2.79 34.76 9.08
C GLY A 622 2.47 33.58 8.16
N LEU A 623 1.58 32.65 8.56
CA LEU A 623 1.07 31.62 7.68
C LEU A 623 -0.13 32.12 6.89
N PRO A 624 -0.21 31.89 5.58
CA PRO A 624 -1.37 32.28 4.79
C PRO A 624 -2.60 31.40 5.09
N SER A 625 -3.78 31.96 4.90
CA SER A 625 -5.02 31.18 4.94
C SER A 625 -5.03 30.14 3.83
N GLY A 626 -5.59 28.95 4.11
CA GLY A 626 -5.65 27.85 3.13
C GLY A 626 -4.30 27.19 2.85
N ILE A 627 -3.32 27.32 3.77
CA ILE A 627 -2.11 26.53 3.74
C ILE A 627 -2.44 25.07 4.11
N PHE A 628 -1.76 24.13 3.45
CA PHE A 628 -1.72 22.73 3.88
C PHE A 628 -0.27 22.37 4.23
N ILE A 629 -0.02 22.08 5.50
CA ILE A 629 1.29 21.68 6.01
C ILE A 629 1.56 20.23 5.58
N ARG A 630 2.81 19.93 5.22
CA ARG A 630 3.26 18.65 4.68
C ARG A 630 4.37 18.00 5.49
N GLY A 631 5.14 18.79 6.18
CA GLY A 631 6.24 18.32 7.01
C GLY A 631 6.66 19.41 7.98
N VAL A 632 7.27 19.00 9.08
CA VAL A 632 7.80 19.84 10.15
C VAL A 632 9.13 19.29 10.64
N ALA A 633 10.06 20.15 10.93
CA ALA A 633 11.31 19.80 11.61
C ALA A 633 11.77 20.94 12.53
N ALA A 634 12.51 20.59 13.58
CA ALA A 634 13.17 21.56 14.45
C ALA A 634 14.69 21.39 14.40
N ALA A 635 15.43 22.50 14.39
CA ALA A 635 16.87 22.46 14.30
C ALA A 635 17.48 21.88 15.58
N LYS A 636 18.31 20.82 15.46
CA LYS A 636 18.94 20.15 16.60
C LYS A 636 19.72 21.13 17.48
N SER A 637 20.47 22.01 16.88
CA SER A 637 21.34 23.01 17.59
C SER A 637 20.56 24.17 18.22
N ASN A 638 19.30 24.41 17.85
CA ASN A 638 18.50 25.51 18.37
C ASN A 638 17.00 25.23 18.30
N GLY A 639 16.39 24.81 19.39
CA GLY A 639 14.95 24.49 19.49
C GLY A 639 13.99 25.66 19.27
N SER A 640 14.49 26.90 19.13
CA SER A 640 13.68 28.05 18.69
C SER A 640 13.53 28.10 17.17
N VAL A 641 14.34 27.34 16.44
CA VAL A 641 14.28 27.25 14.97
C VAL A 641 13.42 26.05 14.59
N VAL A 642 12.29 26.32 13.94
CA VAL A 642 11.35 25.34 13.43
C VAL A 642 11.05 25.67 11.99
N GLY A 643 10.99 24.67 11.12
CA GLY A 643 10.66 24.80 9.71
C GLY A 643 9.47 23.93 9.34
N ILE A 644 8.67 24.37 8.41
CA ILE A 644 7.61 23.60 7.78
C ILE A 644 7.71 23.68 6.26
N VAL A 645 7.33 22.60 5.61
CA VAL A 645 7.05 22.56 4.17
C VAL A 645 5.53 22.44 3.98
N ALA A 646 5.05 23.05 2.90
CA ALA A 646 3.61 23.20 2.68
C ALA A 646 3.23 23.12 1.21
N SER A 647 1.94 22.95 0.95
CA SER A 647 1.35 22.94 -0.38
C SER A 647 1.83 24.11 -1.25
N GLY A 648 1.95 23.86 -2.56
CA GLY A 648 2.45 24.85 -3.53
C GLY A 648 3.97 25.05 -3.47
N GLY A 649 4.72 24.08 -2.92
CA GLY A 649 6.18 24.11 -2.87
C GLY A 649 6.74 25.21 -1.97
N ARG A 650 6.02 25.56 -0.90
CA ARG A 650 6.35 26.65 0.02
C ARG A 650 7.06 26.13 1.27
N VAL A 651 8.00 26.93 1.76
CA VAL A 651 8.72 26.70 3.00
C VAL A 651 8.45 27.87 3.93
N PHE A 652 8.22 27.63 5.22
CA PHE A 652 8.08 28.65 6.24
C PHE A 652 9.01 28.32 7.40
N LEU A 653 9.67 29.34 7.93
CA LEU A 653 10.62 29.22 9.01
C LEU A 653 10.25 30.12 10.18
N SER A 654 10.48 29.61 11.38
CA SER A 654 10.37 30.35 12.64
C SER A 654 11.71 30.34 13.36
N ASN A 655 12.12 31.45 13.94
CA ASN A 655 13.27 31.57 14.84
C ASN A 655 12.87 31.87 16.29
N ASN A 656 11.58 31.79 16.61
CA ASN A 656 11.01 32.11 17.93
C ASN A 656 10.10 30.98 18.48
N GLY A 657 10.48 29.74 18.16
CA GLY A 657 9.78 28.54 18.66
C GLY A 657 8.39 28.34 18.09
N GLY A 658 8.13 28.84 16.88
CA GLY A 658 6.83 28.70 16.20
C GLY A 658 5.79 29.75 16.64
N THR A 659 6.21 30.84 17.32
CA THR A 659 5.29 31.94 17.66
C THR A 659 4.84 32.68 16.41
N SER A 660 5.76 32.89 15.46
CA SER A 660 5.49 33.46 14.13
C SER A 660 6.37 32.82 13.06
N TRP A 661 5.93 32.97 11.82
CA TRP A 661 6.53 32.31 10.66
C TRP A 661 6.87 33.32 9.58
N THR A 662 7.96 33.10 8.88
CA THR A 662 8.35 33.86 7.69
C THR A 662 8.44 32.91 6.52
N GLN A 663 7.81 33.25 5.39
CA GLN A 663 7.98 32.48 4.17
C GLN A 663 9.40 32.61 3.67
N ALA A 664 10.04 31.51 3.41
CA ALA A 664 11.37 31.41 2.83
C ALA A 664 11.38 31.82 1.34
N GLY A 665 12.57 31.96 0.78
CA GLY A 665 12.77 32.19 -0.66
C GLY A 665 12.18 31.04 -1.51
N ALA A 666 12.01 31.29 -2.78
CA ALA A 666 11.49 30.29 -3.71
C ALA A 666 12.50 29.15 -3.93
N LEU A 667 12.01 27.94 -4.05
CA LEU A 667 12.79 26.77 -4.46
C LEU A 667 13.01 26.82 -5.99
N PRO A 668 14.25 26.94 -6.48
CA PRO A 668 14.53 27.02 -7.91
C PRO A 668 14.05 25.74 -8.64
N ASN A 669 13.42 25.93 -9.79
CA ASN A 669 12.94 24.83 -10.63
C ASN A 669 12.03 23.82 -9.91
N ASN A 670 11.21 24.29 -8.95
CA ASN A 670 10.30 23.44 -8.19
C ASN A 670 9.06 23.05 -9.00
N GLY A 671 8.57 21.83 -8.84
CA GLY A 671 7.30 21.28 -9.35
C GLY A 671 6.07 21.62 -8.52
N LEU A 672 6.14 22.63 -7.63
CA LEU A 672 5.10 23.05 -6.68
C LEU A 672 4.73 21.99 -5.62
N SER A 673 5.63 21.05 -5.38
CA SER A 673 5.50 20.04 -4.32
C SER A 673 6.68 20.10 -3.36
N THR A 674 6.45 19.75 -2.11
CA THR A 674 7.49 19.53 -1.09
C THR A 674 7.10 18.32 -0.26
N SER A 675 8.07 17.51 0.16
CA SER A 675 7.82 16.31 0.96
C SER A 675 8.44 16.38 2.36
N SER A 676 9.66 16.89 2.49
CA SER A 676 10.38 16.88 3.74
C SER A 676 11.24 18.16 3.92
N ILE A 677 11.57 18.47 5.16
CA ILE A 677 12.53 19.51 5.57
C ILE A 677 13.45 18.93 6.65
N ALA A 678 14.75 19.18 6.55
CA ALA A 678 15.73 18.80 7.54
C ALA A 678 16.70 19.94 7.79
N PHE A 679 17.26 20.03 9.00
CA PHE A 679 18.27 21.02 9.37
C PHE A 679 19.64 20.37 9.56
N ASP A 680 20.69 21.13 9.29
CA ASP A 680 22.06 20.81 9.71
C ASP A 680 22.09 20.68 11.25
N PRO A 681 22.65 19.60 11.81
CA PRO A 681 22.62 19.36 13.24
C PRO A 681 23.41 20.40 14.05
N THR A 682 24.34 21.13 13.43
CA THR A 682 25.24 22.08 14.07
C THR A 682 24.94 23.53 13.72
N ASN A 683 24.32 23.80 12.56
CA ASN A 683 24.03 25.13 12.05
C ASN A 683 22.54 25.30 11.67
N PRO A 684 21.72 25.97 12.49
CA PRO A 684 20.28 26.12 12.24
C PRO A 684 19.96 27.01 11.02
N ASN A 685 20.95 27.70 10.42
CA ASN A 685 20.76 28.46 9.18
C ASN A 685 20.92 27.60 7.93
N THR A 686 21.43 26.38 8.07
CA THR A 686 21.52 25.42 6.96
C THR A 686 20.37 24.43 7.02
N LEU A 687 19.63 24.30 5.92
CA LEU A 687 18.49 23.40 5.82
C LEU A 687 18.39 22.79 4.42
N TYR A 688 17.70 21.65 4.36
CA TYR A 688 17.47 20.84 3.17
C TYR A 688 15.98 20.66 2.98
N VAL A 689 15.52 20.68 1.72
CA VAL A 689 14.11 20.48 1.34
C VAL A 689 14.04 19.48 0.22
N THR A 690 13.00 18.62 0.22
CA THR A 690 12.79 17.61 -0.81
C THR A 690 11.42 17.75 -1.47
N SER A 691 11.27 17.07 -2.61
CA SER A 691 10.04 17.02 -3.40
C SER A 691 9.80 15.63 -3.99
N VAL A 692 8.54 15.22 -4.03
CA VAL A 692 8.08 13.99 -4.69
C VAL A 692 7.30 14.29 -5.99
N ALA A 693 7.42 15.49 -6.54
CA ALA A 693 6.75 15.83 -7.78
C ALA A 693 7.13 14.86 -8.91
N PRO A 694 6.18 14.25 -9.63
CA PRO A 694 6.46 13.31 -10.71
C PRO A 694 6.75 14.07 -12.02
N ASP A 695 7.81 14.88 -12.01
CA ASP A 695 8.22 15.72 -13.14
C ASP A 695 9.72 15.63 -13.36
N ALA A 696 10.13 14.96 -14.43
CA ALA A 696 11.53 14.75 -14.82
C ALA A 696 12.30 16.05 -15.12
N THR A 697 11.60 17.16 -15.32
CA THR A 697 12.20 18.46 -15.64
C THR A 697 12.40 19.33 -14.41
N LYS A 698 11.96 18.89 -13.24
CA LYS A 698 12.01 19.63 -11.97
C LYS A 698 13.12 19.14 -11.07
N ALA A 699 13.58 20.03 -10.21
CA ALA A 699 14.46 19.63 -9.12
C ALA A 699 13.66 19.00 -7.98
N HIS A 700 14.31 18.10 -7.22
CA HIS A 700 13.70 17.36 -6.13
C HIS A 700 14.42 17.55 -4.80
N THR A 701 15.58 18.22 -4.81
CA THR A 701 16.37 18.49 -3.60
C THR A 701 16.99 19.88 -3.62
N TRP A 702 16.91 20.57 -2.49
CA TRP A 702 17.47 21.91 -2.33
C TRP A 702 18.17 22.06 -0.99
N LYS A 703 19.17 22.94 -0.96
CA LYS A 703 19.90 23.40 0.21
C LYS A 703 19.82 24.91 0.34
N SER A 704 19.65 25.40 1.56
CA SER A 704 19.89 26.78 1.95
C SER A 704 20.99 26.83 3.01
N THR A 705 21.80 27.90 3.03
CA THR A 705 22.80 28.16 4.07
C THR A 705 22.60 29.52 4.75
N ASP A 706 21.50 30.20 4.43
CA ASP A 706 21.17 31.57 4.86
C ASP A 706 19.78 31.67 5.49
N PHE A 707 19.41 30.63 6.26
CA PHE A 707 18.10 30.55 6.91
C PHE A 707 16.93 30.67 5.91
N GLY A 708 17.04 29.98 4.77
CA GLY A 708 16.01 29.94 3.77
C GLY A 708 15.82 31.19 2.94
N ALA A 709 16.73 32.19 3.01
CA ALA A 709 16.63 33.38 2.16
C ALA A 709 16.84 33.00 0.68
N THR A 710 17.79 32.10 0.43
CA THR A 710 18.05 31.53 -0.90
C THR A 710 18.17 30.01 -0.85
N PHE A 711 17.84 29.34 -1.96
CA PHE A 711 18.01 27.92 -2.14
C PHE A 711 18.79 27.58 -3.41
N THR A 712 19.55 26.51 -3.35
CA THR A 712 20.28 25.94 -4.49
C THR A 712 19.89 24.46 -4.63
N ALA A 713 19.61 24.02 -5.85
CA ALA A 713 19.39 22.59 -6.14
C ALA A 713 20.68 21.78 -5.93
N ILE A 714 20.59 20.61 -5.30
CA ILE A 714 21.72 19.77 -4.91
C ILE A 714 21.58 18.33 -5.43
N GLU A 715 21.44 18.13 -6.73
CA GLU A 715 21.08 16.85 -7.35
C GLU A 715 22.24 16.14 -8.05
N ASN A 716 23.46 16.68 -7.97
CA ASN A 716 24.62 16.10 -8.67
C ASN A 716 24.92 14.67 -8.17
N GLY A 717 24.63 13.66 -9.02
CA GLY A 717 24.80 12.23 -8.71
C GLY A 717 23.54 11.54 -8.20
N LEU A 718 22.46 12.27 -7.82
CA LEU A 718 21.13 11.65 -7.68
C LEU A 718 20.61 11.20 -9.05
N PRO A 719 19.70 10.22 -9.10
CA PRO A 719 18.98 9.90 -10.33
C PRO A 719 18.17 11.14 -10.73
N ALA A 720 18.57 11.81 -11.81
CA ALA A 720 18.01 13.08 -12.23
C ALA A 720 16.48 13.00 -12.39
N GLY A 721 15.74 13.93 -11.79
CA GLY A 721 14.28 14.00 -11.88
C GLY A 721 13.50 12.88 -11.17
N VAL A 722 14.17 12.00 -10.43
CA VAL A 722 13.51 10.96 -9.63
C VAL A 722 13.03 11.54 -8.30
N PRO A 723 11.78 11.29 -7.89
CA PRO A 723 11.24 11.80 -6.63
C PRO A 723 12.08 11.43 -5.41
N VAL A 724 12.23 12.39 -4.49
CA VAL A 724 12.96 12.23 -3.22
C VAL A 724 11.99 12.47 -2.07
N ASN A 725 11.73 11.41 -1.29
CA ASN A 725 10.82 11.48 -0.16
C ASN A 725 11.42 12.30 0.99
N GLN A 726 12.70 12.06 1.31
CA GLN A 726 13.34 12.64 2.49
C GLN A 726 14.84 12.84 2.27
N ILE A 727 15.43 13.84 2.94
CA ILE A 727 16.85 13.91 3.26
C ILE A 727 16.99 13.81 4.77
N SER A 728 17.82 12.86 5.24
CA SER A 728 18.23 12.72 6.64
C SER A 728 19.68 13.13 6.77
N VAL A 729 19.97 13.99 7.76
CA VAL A 729 21.33 14.46 8.05
C VAL A 729 21.91 13.60 9.14
N ASP A 730 23.12 13.09 8.93
CA ASP A 730 23.82 12.28 9.95
C ASP A 730 23.99 13.09 11.25
N PRO A 731 23.50 12.59 12.40
CA PRO A 731 23.54 13.34 13.66
C PRO A 731 24.95 13.61 14.17
N GLY A 732 25.94 12.86 13.70
CA GLY A 732 27.37 13.03 14.03
C GLY A 732 28.16 13.79 12.99
N SER A 733 27.57 14.13 11.83
CA SER A 733 28.31 14.79 10.73
C SER A 733 27.40 15.72 9.94
N ASN A 734 27.76 17.00 9.84
CA ASN A 734 27.03 17.97 9.02
C ASN A 734 27.37 17.91 7.52
N THR A 735 28.25 17.02 7.10
CA THR A 735 28.59 16.80 5.68
C THR A 735 28.02 15.48 5.14
N THR A 736 27.58 14.57 6.01
CA THR A 736 27.01 13.29 5.62
C THR A 736 25.50 13.39 5.58
N LEU A 737 24.92 13.14 4.41
CA LEU A 737 23.49 13.16 4.15
C LEU A 737 23.06 11.84 3.50
N TYR A 738 21.81 11.45 3.75
CA TYR A 738 21.16 10.32 3.10
C TYR A 738 19.87 10.78 2.44
N ALA A 739 19.62 10.35 1.21
CA ALA A 739 18.41 10.66 0.46
C ALA A 739 17.58 9.39 0.23
N ALA A 740 16.34 9.42 0.67
CA ALA A 740 15.32 8.40 0.39
C ALA A 740 14.68 8.71 -0.97
N THR A 741 14.96 7.88 -1.97
CA THR A 741 14.47 8.10 -3.34
C THR A 741 13.54 6.97 -3.78
N HIS A 742 12.81 7.19 -4.87
CA HIS A 742 12.03 6.10 -5.50
C HIS A 742 12.89 5.00 -6.13
N LEU A 743 14.22 5.15 -6.16
CA LEU A 743 15.17 4.15 -6.69
C LEU A 743 16.23 3.71 -5.67
N GLY A 744 15.93 3.83 -4.37
CA GLY A 744 16.82 3.38 -3.29
C GLY A 744 17.43 4.52 -2.48
N VAL A 745 18.48 4.22 -1.71
CA VAL A 745 19.17 5.17 -0.83
C VAL A 745 20.44 5.71 -1.48
N TYR A 746 20.63 7.02 -1.40
CA TYR A 746 21.85 7.73 -1.84
C TYR A 746 22.51 8.42 -0.66
N ARG A 747 23.83 8.51 -0.68
CA ARG A 747 24.62 9.20 0.35
C ARG A 747 25.48 10.29 -0.28
N SER A 748 25.52 11.42 0.38
CA SER A 748 26.53 12.48 0.19
C SER A 748 27.45 12.51 1.40
N THR A 749 28.73 12.84 1.21
CA THR A 749 29.73 13.10 2.26
C THR A 749 30.30 14.52 2.18
N ASP A 750 29.73 15.37 1.34
CA ASP A 750 30.13 16.73 1.05
C ASP A 750 28.97 17.74 1.16
N ALA A 751 28.04 17.45 2.09
CA ALA A 751 26.89 18.29 2.39
C ALA A 751 25.98 18.53 1.17
N GLY A 752 25.80 17.51 0.31
CA GLY A 752 24.92 17.52 -0.85
C GLY A 752 25.57 18.02 -2.14
N ALA A 753 26.88 18.31 -2.15
CA ALA A 753 27.54 18.73 -3.39
C ALA A 753 27.63 17.59 -4.41
N SER A 754 27.74 16.35 -3.93
CA SER A 754 27.65 15.14 -4.76
C SER A 754 26.99 13.97 -4.03
N TRP A 755 26.36 13.08 -4.80
CA TRP A 755 25.65 11.92 -4.28
C TRP A 755 26.09 10.64 -4.98
N THR A 756 26.11 9.55 -4.22
CA THR A 756 26.34 8.20 -4.74
C THR A 756 25.36 7.23 -4.11
N ARG A 757 25.00 6.17 -4.83
CA ARG A 757 24.18 5.10 -4.27
C ARG A 757 24.87 4.53 -3.04
N PHE A 758 24.10 4.29 -1.98
CA PHE A 758 24.63 3.86 -0.70
C PHE A 758 24.35 2.39 -0.43
N GLY A 759 25.44 1.63 -0.22
CA GLY A 759 25.38 0.21 0.11
C GLY A 759 25.08 -0.71 -1.08
N THR A 760 25.12 -2.01 -0.82
CA THR A 760 24.85 -3.07 -1.79
C THR A 760 23.65 -3.93 -1.35
N GLY A 761 23.03 -4.68 -2.27
CA GLY A 761 22.01 -5.69 -1.94
C GLY A 761 20.57 -5.20 -1.83
N MET A 762 20.32 -3.88 -1.80
CA MET A 762 18.95 -3.34 -1.86
C MET A 762 18.51 -3.21 -3.33
N PRO A 763 17.30 -3.66 -3.72
CA PRO A 763 16.78 -3.46 -5.07
C PRO A 763 16.49 -1.97 -5.37
N LEU A 764 16.09 -1.68 -6.62
CA LEU A 764 15.53 -0.37 -6.98
C LEU A 764 14.09 -0.30 -6.45
N VAL A 765 13.94 0.24 -5.26
CA VAL A 765 12.67 0.29 -4.53
C VAL A 765 12.41 1.70 -4.01
N ASN A 766 11.14 2.06 -3.88
CA ASN A 766 10.75 3.31 -3.24
C ASN A 766 11.07 3.25 -1.74
N VAL A 767 12.03 4.06 -1.30
CA VAL A 767 12.39 4.27 0.11
C VAL A 767 11.56 5.42 0.64
N THR A 768 10.74 5.16 1.64
CA THR A 768 9.81 6.13 2.20
C THR A 768 10.43 6.94 3.32
N ASP A 769 11.27 6.29 4.13
CA ASP A 769 11.90 6.92 5.29
C ASP A 769 13.31 6.37 5.54
N ILE A 770 14.16 7.20 6.16
CA ILE A 770 15.52 6.87 6.61
C ILE A 770 15.72 7.33 8.04
N GLU A 771 16.02 6.36 8.91
CA GLU A 771 16.41 6.59 10.31
C GLU A 771 17.90 6.31 10.52
N ILE A 772 18.58 7.23 11.22
CA ILE A 772 20.01 7.11 11.58
C ILE A 772 20.11 7.07 13.08
N LEU A 773 20.79 6.06 13.64
CA LEU A 773 21.00 6.03 15.08
C LEU A 773 21.83 7.25 15.54
N PRO A 774 21.59 7.77 16.75
CA PRO A 774 22.27 8.99 17.24
C PRO A 774 23.80 8.93 17.27
N ASP A 775 24.35 7.71 17.32
CA ASP A 775 25.81 7.45 17.29
C ASP A 775 26.35 7.22 15.87
N SER A 776 25.51 7.39 14.84
CA SER A 776 25.81 7.16 13.42
C SER A 776 26.25 5.71 13.08
N SER A 777 26.02 4.77 13.99
CA SER A 777 26.48 3.38 13.84
C SER A 777 25.60 2.52 12.95
N LEU A 778 24.40 2.99 12.61
CA LEU A 778 23.41 2.25 11.84
C LEU A 778 22.50 3.19 11.06
N VAL A 779 22.21 2.82 9.83
CA VAL A 779 21.18 3.44 8.98
C VAL A 779 20.09 2.42 8.70
N ARG A 780 18.82 2.79 8.88
CA ARG A 780 17.65 2.03 8.50
C ARG A 780 16.91 2.73 7.38
N ALA A 781 16.23 1.92 6.56
CA ALA A 781 15.38 2.38 5.47
C ALA A 781 14.04 1.65 5.49
N GLY A 782 12.94 2.38 5.59
CA GLY A 782 11.59 1.92 5.32
C GLY A 782 11.34 1.90 3.82
N THR A 783 10.71 0.85 3.29
CA THR A 783 10.46 0.74 1.85
C THR A 783 9.00 0.39 1.55
N PHE A 784 8.48 0.95 0.49
CA PHE A 784 7.10 0.68 0.07
C PHE A 784 7.04 -0.60 -0.78
N GLY A 785 6.92 -1.74 -0.07
CA GLY A 785 6.76 -3.06 -0.68
C GLY A 785 7.91 -4.04 -0.45
N ARG A 786 8.99 -3.62 0.25
CA ARG A 786 10.13 -4.48 0.59
C ARG A 786 10.51 -4.40 2.06
N SER A 787 9.54 -4.04 2.93
CA SER A 787 9.71 -4.02 4.38
C SER A 787 10.85 -3.09 4.83
N VAL A 788 11.53 -3.39 5.93
CA VAL A 788 12.58 -2.57 6.54
C VAL A 788 13.95 -3.16 6.26
N TRP A 789 14.91 -2.30 5.98
CA TRP A 789 16.31 -2.64 5.74
C TRP A 789 17.23 -1.91 6.71
N GLU A 790 18.37 -2.51 7.02
CA GLU A 790 19.41 -1.83 7.80
C GLU A 790 20.80 -2.07 7.23
N LEU A 791 21.70 -1.11 7.47
CA LEU A 791 23.10 -1.14 7.05
C LEU A 791 23.96 -0.47 8.11
N THR A 792 25.12 -1.06 8.41
CA THR A 792 26.19 -0.43 9.19
C THR A 792 27.09 0.34 8.24
N PRO A 793 27.18 1.69 8.35
CA PRO A 793 27.94 2.56 7.44
C PRO A 793 29.42 2.27 7.38
#